data_4556a38dac4786881f13b5ca79158a33
#
_entry.id   4556a38dac4786881f13b5ca79158a33
#
_cell.length_a   1.000
_cell.length_b   1.000
_cell.length_c   1.000
_cell.angle_alpha   90.00
_cell.angle_beta   90.00
_cell.angle_gamma   90.00
#
_symmetry.space_group_name_H-M   'P 1'
#
loop_
_entity.id
_entity.type
_entity.pdbx_description
1 polymer ?
#
loop_
_entity_poly.entity_id
_entity_poly.type
_entity_poly.pdbx_seq_one_letter_code
_entity_poly.pdbx_strand_id
1 'polypeptide(L)'
;MSSAGIFTNEGSISFNDTENILFENNTSTGGPAAIGIGSIFLPDNQPSLSFSNIRGDIIFRNNKASGGSMPGMAGAITIYGSFKLVQTGDVLFENNVTDKNTAGAIYCGNNEGKRFGGQWLLSADGGNIVFRGNLVKGSSGVFARALGIFAYAPENDYTGMSQPNGNLTMDFRAQAGREIVFYDGIDIESITVAMPTLHINRIPSDWADYGGIPVEFGGTVRFSGALTESFLVRNDGESDGDYAERVEASRRVKLESNIIVEGGRLVLEYGMNLANESGEVWQGSSRVEQDKPVFNLAGGVLEITSGSSISAQQVTVSGHGSGAILRVGAAPIGSDSWEGKTYELPSLSAVTIDMSHGFDWDLMPFSERGDSGININASGEFLLGGTIGIADTLDDYASAAWGRDREFVIFNMDSSSKRPQGEMKGGISNTTQSSTVDSPYTYGGTWEYEWRDMDGDGEDDQLLAIWKHEAGCRPDQVRPEQAGELALNSLWSSASNAASLGNTALAQLTPVRLNQRYARNVWGMGLGDFACQRSRGGVDGYDYDGGGYSVGMDSDFGGKSGIWGIAFGQMHGFSKSRDFNGRITQDSLMGSIYWGRIFRSGERSLWTVKADLTWGMTDNCMESRFSNGMDAHGEWNNRTWLVQTEVSRSIQYAGGWTVSPFLRMEFTHGTEASFLEDGSYARKFEGAVLRRLAIPAGVSGERSGDWKGRPWTQVLRLSYVGDAIQDVPEASVYSIYSDIFWKARGVKPARHAVRVEYDAALQWNDRWTVYAGYGMEARGSSVYHRVNAGVSMAF
;
A
#
# COMPACT_ATOMS: atom_id res chain seq x y z
N MET A 1 -42.43 -9.74 -21.85
CA MET A 1 -41.37 -9.22 -21.00
C MET A 1 -40.48 -8.32 -21.84
N SER A 2 -40.30 -7.07 -21.48
CA SER A 2 -39.37 -6.18 -22.16
C SER A 2 -38.07 -6.12 -21.29
N SER A 3 -37.03 -6.78 -21.72
CA SER A 3 -35.67 -6.62 -21.16
C SER A 3 -34.92 -5.60 -22.01
N ALA A 4 -34.12 -4.76 -21.40
CA ALA A 4 -33.33 -3.77 -22.13
C ALA A 4 -31.95 -4.30 -22.56
N GLY A 5 -31.52 -5.40 -22.02
CA GLY A 5 -30.24 -6.06 -22.26
C GLY A 5 -30.36 -7.44 -22.92
N ILE A 6 -29.48 -8.32 -22.51
CA ILE A 6 -29.45 -9.71 -23.02
C ILE A 6 -30.36 -10.57 -22.16
N PHE A 7 -31.27 -11.31 -22.80
CA PHE A 7 -32.18 -12.22 -22.14
C PHE A 7 -32.25 -13.56 -22.83
N THR A 8 -32.17 -14.66 -22.06
CA THR A 8 -32.45 -16.01 -22.55
C THR A 8 -33.30 -16.76 -21.54
N ASN A 9 -34.32 -17.46 -22.04
CA ASN A 9 -35.16 -18.32 -21.20
C ASN A 9 -34.52 -19.71 -20.96
N GLU A 10 -33.59 -20.09 -21.81
CA GLU A 10 -32.96 -21.41 -21.78
C GLU A 10 -31.49 -21.29 -22.19
N GLY A 11 -30.65 -22.10 -21.54
CA GLY A 11 -29.25 -22.19 -21.89
C GLY A 11 -28.34 -21.26 -21.10
N SER A 12 -27.06 -21.24 -21.46
CA SER A 12 -26.01 -20.53 -20.80
C SER A 12 -25.49 -19.38 -21.65
N ILE A 13 -25.03 -18.32 -21.00
CA ILE A 13 -24.31 -17.21 -21.64
C ILE A 13 -22.87 -17.22 -21.12
N SER A 14 -21.93 -17.18 -22.06
CA SER A 14 -20.51 -17.04 -21.73
C SER A 14 -19.93 -15.87 -22.49
N PHE A 15 -19.27 -14.99 -21.75
CA PHE A 15 -18.39 -13.96 -22.28
C PHE A 15 -16.95 -14.42 -22.06
N ASN A 16 -16.21 -14.57 -23.14
CA ASN A 16 -14.85 -15.10 -23.09
C ASN A 16 -13.95 -14.38 -24.07
N ASP A 17 -12.68 -14.18 -23.72
CA ASP A 17 -11.64 -13.58 -24.57
C ASP A 17 -11.99 -12.20 -25.14
N THR A 18 -12.69 -11.37 -24.36
CA THR A 18 -13.02 -9.98 -24.74
C THR A 18 -12.13 -8.97 -24.00
N GLU A 19 -12.13 -7.71 -24.48
CA GLU A 19 -11.35 -6.65 -23.81
C GLU A 19 -12.15 -5.97 -22.70
N ASN A 20 -13.32 -5.41 -23.02
CA ASN A 20 -14.17 -4.71 -22.05
C ASN A 20 -15.63 -5.11 -22.25
N ILE A 21 -16.38 -5.09 -21.16
CA ILE A 21 -17.84 -5.33 -21.16
C ILE A 21 -18.52 -4.19 -20.43
N LEU A 22 -19.45 -3.50 -21.10
CA LEU A 22 -20.19 -2.38 -20.51
C LEU A 22 -21.69 -2.55 -20.69
N PHE A 23 -22.42 -2.59 -19.58
CA PHE A 23 -23.87 -2.48 -19.50
C PHE A 23 -24.23 -1.25 -18.70
N GLU A 24 -24.66 -0.19 -19.36
CA GLU A 24 -24.90 1.10 -18.72
C GLU A 24 -26.25 1.70 -19.10
N ASN A 25 -26.95 2.30 -18.12
CA ASN A 25 -28.19 3.03 -18.30
C ASN A 25 -29.34 2.23 -18.93
N ASN A 26 -29.31 0.88 -18.82
CA ASN A 26 -30.39 0.06 -19.32
C ASN A 26 -31.60 0.16 -18.37
N THR A 27 -32.80 0.26 -18.96
CA THR A 27 -34.05 0.32 -18.17
C THR A 27 -35.01 -0.74 -18.68
N SER A 28 -35.56 -1.53 -17.77
CA SER A 28 -36.52 -2.59 -18.06
C SER A 28 -37.78 -2.43 -17.23
N THR A 29 -38.92 -2.70 -17.83
CA THR A 29 -40.22 -2.81 -17.14
C THR A 29 -40.71 -4.25 -17.25
N GLY A 30 -40.55 -5.01 -16.17
CA GLY A 30 -41.03 -6.40 -16.11
C GLY A 30 -39.99 -7.50 -16.33
N GLY A 31 -38.69 -7.15 -16.39
CA GLY A 31 -37.58 -8.07 -16.49
C GLY A 31 -36.28 -7.43 -15.98
N PRO A 32 -35.15 -8.16 -15.99
CA PRO A 32 -33.83 -7.61 -15.63
C PRO A 32 -33.41 -6.52 -16.62
N ALA A 33 -32.62 -5.56 -16.16
CA ALA A 33 -32.24 -4.43 -17.02
C ALA A 33 -31.04 -4.74 -17.92
N ALA A 34 -30.02 -5.44 -17.45
CA ALA A 34 -28.83 -5.74 -18.25
C ALA A 34 -28.79 -7.19 -18.73
N ILE A 35 -28.72 -8.16 -17.83
CA ILE A 35 -28.67 -9.59 -18.20
C ILE A 35 -29.73 -10.38 -17.42
N GLY A 36 -30.48 -11.21 -18.15
CA GLY A 36 -31.41 -12.16 -17.57
C GLY A 36 -31.23 -13.56 -18.13
N ILE A 37 -31.05 -14.53 -17.25
CA ILE A 37 -30.83 -15.91 -17.65
C ILE A 37 -31.72 -16.86 -16.87
N GLY A 38 -32.38 -17.76 -17.60
CA GLY A 38 -33.16 -18.83 -17.07
C GLY A 38 -34.67 -18.58 -17.08
N SER A 39 -35.39 -19.65 -17.09
CA SER A 39 -36.85 -19.71 -17.06
C SER A 39 -37.33 -20.29 -15.77
N ILE A 40 -38.39 -19.67 -15.25
CA ILE A 40 -39.16 -20.19 -14.11
C ILE A 40 -39.81 -21.55 -14.40
N PHE A 41 -39.84 -22.01 -15.66
CA PHE A 41 -40.68 -23.15 -16.09
C PHE A 41 -39.91 -24.41 -16.51
N LEU A 42 -38.57 -24.44 -16.55
CA LEU A 42 -37.82 -25.60 -17.05
C LEU A 42 -37.02 -26.33 -15.98
N PRO A 43 -37.32 -27.60 -15.69
CA PRO A 43 -36.75 -28.30 -14.53
C PRO A 43 -35.36 -28.89 -14.69
N ASP A 44 -34.91 -29.13 -15.94
CA ASP A 44 -33.77 -30.01 -16.21
C ASP A 44 -32.47 -29.31 -16.66
N ASN A 45 -32.52 -28.06 -17.08
CA ASN A 45 -31.33 -27.32 -17.47
C ASN A 45 -30.95 -26.30 -16.39
N GLN A 46 -29.76 -26.41 -15.81
CA GLN A 46 -29.19 -25.38 -14.97
C GLN A 46 -28.46 -24.38 -15.86
N PRO A 47 -29.06 -23.20 -16.16
CA PRO A 47 -28.40 -22.19 -16.97
C PRO A 47 -27.19 -21.65 -16.20
N SER A 48 -26.23 -21.13 -16.95
CA SER A 48 -25.05 -20.52 -16.36
C SER A 48 -24.72 -19.19 -17.03
N LEU A 49 -24.19 -18.28 -16.25
CA LEU A 49 -23.56 -17.05 -16.71
C LEU A 49 -22.10 -17.07 -16.33
N SER A 50 -21.22 -16.95 -17.30
CA SER A 50 -19.80 -16.90 -17.05
C SER A 50 -19.12 -15.75 -17.77
N PHE A 51 -18.19 -15.12 -17.05
CA PHE A 51 -17.22 -14.16 -17.56
C PHE A 51 -15.83 -14.73 -17.30
N SER A 52 -15.04 -14.96 -18.35
CA SER A 52 -13.71 -15.54 -18.24
C SER A 52 -12.74 -14.96 -19.28
N ASN A 53 -11.48 -14.83 -18.92
CA ASN A 53 -10.43 -14.27 -19.78
C ASN A 53 -10.78 -12.87 -20.35
N ILE A 54 -11.35 -12.00 -19.51
CA ILE A 54 -11.67 -10.63 -19.89
C ILE A 54 -10.46 -9.77 -19.58
N ARG A 55 -9.78 -9.25 -20.59
CA ARG A 55 -8.52 -8.52 -20.43
C ARG A 55 -8.68 -7.12 -19.85
N GLY A 56 -9.84 -6.52 -20.01
CA GLY A 56 -10.20 -5.22 -19.50
C GLY A 56 -11.33 -5.30 -18.48
N ASP A 57 -12.05 -4.19 -18.32
CA ASP A 57 -13.03 -4.02 -17.27
C ASP A 57 -14.40 -4.58 -17.61
N ILE A 58 -15.14 -5.01 -16.59
CA ILE A 58 -16.55 -5.37 -16.67
C ILE A 58 -17.34 -4.36 -15.86
N ILE A 59 -18.21 -3.58 -16.47
CA ILE A 59 -18.95 -2.51 -15.80
C ILE A 59 -20.46 -2.70 -16.02
N PHE A 60 -21.18 -2.80 -14.90
CA PHE A 60 -22.63 -2.73 -14.80
C PHE A 60 -23.01 -1.48 -14.00
N ARG A 61 -23.47 -0.43 -14.73
CA ARG A 61 -23.71 0.86 -14.08
C ARG A 61 -25.07 1.45 -14.46
N ASN A 62 -25.76 2.01 -13.44
CA ASN A 62 -27.02 2.74 -13.59
C ASN A 62 -28.13 1.93 -14.30
N ASN A 63 -28.14 0.60 -14.19
CA ASN A 63 -29.20 -0.22 -14.77
C ASN A 63 -30.42 -0.27 -13.85
N LYS A 64 -31.62 -0.14 -14.40
CA LYS A 64 -32.85 -0.05 -13.63
C LYS A 64 -33.90 -1.08 -14.08
N ALA A 65 -34.27 -1.96 -13.19
CA ALA A 65 -35.38 -2.89 -13.35
C ALA A 65 -36.59 -2.43 -12.54
N SER A 66 -37.79 -2.39 -13.17
CA SER A 66 -39.01 -1.95 -12.51
C SER A 66 -40.24 -2.68 -13.00
N GLY A 67 -41.27 -2.75 -12.18
CA GLY A 67 -42.58 -3.33 -12.55
C GLY A 67 -42.55 -4.86 -12.73
N GLY A 68 -43.55 -5.40 -13.40
CA GLY A 68 -43.69 -6.82 -13.72
C GLY A 68 -44.21 -7.72 -12.59
N SER A 69 -44.69 -8.90 -12.97
CA SER A 69 -45.26 -9.90 -12.06
C SER A 69 -44.22 -10.92 -11.56
N MET A 70 -42.94 -10.81 -11.99
CA MET A 70 -41.89 -11.69 -11.49
C MET A 70 -41.55 -11.36 -10.05
N PRO A 71 -41.42 -12.39 -9.17
CA PRO A 71 -41.14 -12.17 -7.76
C PRO A 71 -39.74 -11.61 -7.48
N GLY A 72 -38.76 -11.84 -8.38
CA GLY A 72 -37.39 -11.39 -8.17
C GLY A 72 -36.74 -10.85 -9.45
N MET A 73 -36.10 -9.68 -9.35
CA MET A 73 -35.32 -9.05 -10.44
C MET A 73 -34.22 -8.19 -9.84
N ALA A 74 -33.08 -8.16 -10.52
CA ALA A 74 -32.01 -7.20 -10.19
C ALA A 74 -31.90 -6.10 -11.24
N GLY A 75 -31.34 -4.98 -10.81
CA GLY A 75 -30.98 -3.90 -11.73
C GLY A 75 -30.00 -4.32 -12.79
N ALA A 76 -28.96 -5.07 -12.45
CA ALA A 76 -27.97 -5.55 -13.42
C ALA A 76 -28.25 -6.98 -13.88
N ILE A 77 -28.08 -7.98 -13.06
CA ILE A 77 -28.11 -9.40 -13.43
C ILE A 77 -29.20 -10.15 -12.66
N THR A 78 -30.07 -10.84 -13.39
CA THR A 78 -30.99 -11.84 -12.83
C THR A 78 -30.65 -13.20 -13.40
N ILE A 79 -30.36 -14.17 -12.55
CA ILE A 79 -29.99 -15.52 -12.95
C ILE A 79 -30.70 -16.58 -12.13
N TYR A 80 -31.06 -17.70 -12.75
CA TYR A 80 -31.65 -18.89 -12.13
C TYR A 80 -30.71 -20.09 -12.34
N GLY A 81 -29.45 -19.97 -11.88
CA GLY A 81 -28.45 -21.00 -12.07
C GLY A 81 -27.03 -20.60 -11.60
N SER A 82 -26.01 -21.15 -12.23
CA SER A 82 -24.62 -20.93 -11.86
C SER A 82 -24.09 -19.59 -12.36
N PHE A 83 -23.24 -18.94 -11.55
CA PHE A 83 -22.61 -17.67 -11.87
C PHE A 83 -21.10 -17.76 -11.66
N LYS A 84 -20.33 -17.23 -12.64
CA LYS A 84 -18.88 -17.32 -12.58
C LYS A 84 -18.23 -16.05 -13.13
N LEU A 85 -17.36 -15.46 -12.32
CA LEU A 85 -16.41 -14.41 -12.68
C LEU A 85 -14.99 -14.92 -12.38
N VAL A 86 -14.14 -15.08 -13.41
CA VAL A 86 -12.77 -15.60 -13.25
C VAL A 86 -11.86 -15.06 -14.35
N GLN A 87 -10.62 -14.76 -14.03
CA GLN A 87 -9.64 -14.21 -14.97
C GLN A 87 -10.15 -12.95 -15.68
N THR A 88 -10.65 -11.98 -14.88
CA THR A 88 -11.19 -10.71 -15.37
C THR A 88 -10.34 -9.56 -14.89
N GLY A 89 -10.36 -8.43 -15.62
CA GLY A 89 -9.91 -7.15 -15.12
C GLY A 89 -10.80 -6.64 -13.99
N ASP A 90 -10.82 -5.34 -13.74
CA ASP A 90 -11.69 -4.77 -12.72
C ASP A 90 -13.17 -4.99 -13.05
N VAL A 91 -13.95 -5.38 -12.04
CA VAL A 91 -15.40 -5.61 -12.17
C VAL A 91 -16.13 -4.64 -11.27
N LEU A 92 -17.02 -3.84 -11.86
CA LEU A 92 -17.77 -2.80 -11.14
C LEU A 92 -19.29 -2.98 -11.32
N PHE A 93 -19.99 -3.15 -10.20
CA PHE A 93 -21.45 -3.04 -10.11
C PHE A 93 -21.79 -1.77 -9.36
N GLU A 94 -22.26 -0.74 -10.10
CA GLU A 94 -22.45 0.59 -9.53
C GLU A 94 -23.85 1.16 -9.82
N ASN A 95 -24.53 1.62 -8.78
CA ASN A 95 -25.81 2.34 -8.88
C ASN A 95 -26.90 1.59 -9.66
N ASN A 96 -26.90 0.26 -9.61
CA ASN A 96 -27.97 -0.51 -10.25
C ASN A 96 -29.19 -0.56 -9.32
N VAL A 97 -30.38 -0.45 -9.86
CA VAL A 97 -31.60 -0.25 -9.07
C VAL A 97 -32.69 -1.25 -9.45
N THR A 98 -33.37 -1.80 -8.45
CA THR A 98 -34.62 -2.57 -8.63
C THR A 98 -35.72 -2.03 -7.74
N ASP A 99 -36.98 -2.17 -8.15
CA ASP A 99 -38.19 -1.91 -7.34
C ASP A 99 -38.71 -3.17 -6.64
N LYS A 100 -37.99 -4.30 -6.73
CA LYS A 100 -38.30 -5.55 -6.02
C LYS A 100 -37.44 -5.70 -4.78
N ASN A 101 -37.97 -6.39 -3.77
CA ASN A 101 -37.25 -6.65 -2.53
C ASN A 101 -36.14 -7.74 -2.71
N THR A 102 -35.26 -7.56 -3.71
CA THR A 102 -34.23 -8.56 -4.06
C THR A 102 -32.84 -7.98 -3.94
N ALA A 103 -32.19 -7.61 -5.04
CA ALA A 103 -30.87 -7.02 -5.05
C ALA A 103 -30.72 -6.00 -6.16
N GLY A 104 -29.99 -4.92 -5.91
CA GLY A 104 -29.71 -3.90 -6.92
C GLY A 104 -28.79 -4.42 -8.02
N ALA A 105 -27.71 -5.14 -7.66
CA ALA A 105 -26.76 -5.66 -8.66
C ALA A 105 -27.13 -7.05 -9.16
N ILE A 106 -27.02 -8.08 -8.35
CA ILE A 106 -27.21 -9.47 -8.80
C ILE A 106 -28.27 -10.14 -7.96
N TYR A 107 -29.27 -10.69 -8.62
CA TYR A 107 -30.31 -11.55 -8.05
C TYR A 107 -30.20 -12.96 -8.60
N CYS A 108 -30.13 -13.91 -7.69
CA CYS A 108 -30.30 -15.31 -8.02
C CYS A 108 -31.59 -15.83 -7.36
N GLY A 109 -32.52 -16.26 -8.17
CA GLY A 109 -33.78 -16.81 -7.70
C GLY A 109 -33.89 -18.31 -7.96
N ASN A 110 -34.64 -18.98 -7.09
CA ASN A 110 -35.22 -20.26 -7.37
C ASN A 110 -36.71 -20.07 -7.58
N ASN A 111 -37.28 -20.73 -8.56
CA ASN A 111 -38.70 -20.69 -8.79
C ASN A 111 -39.32 -22.05 -8.56
N GLU A 112 -40.38 -22.05 -7.76
CA GLU A 112 -41.32 -23.14 -7.59
C GLU A 112 -40.71 -24.51 -7.20
N GLY A 113 -39.81 -24.53 -6.20
CA GLY A 113 -39.37 -25.79 -5.56
C GLY A 113 -38.57 -26.72 -6.46
N LYS A 114 -38.01 -26.24 -7.55
CA LYS A 114 -37.17 -27.04 -8.45
C LYS A 114 -35.69 -26.88 -8.08
N ARG A 115 -34.93 -27.95 -8.30
CA ARG A 115 -33.52 -28.11 -7.88
C ARG A 115 -32.68 -26.85 -8.05
N PHE A 116 -32.25 -26.27 -6.92
CA PHE A 116 -31.26 -25.25 -6.90
C PHE A 116 -29.89 -25.89 -6.55
N GLY A 117 -29.13 -26.18 -7.54
CA GLY A 117 -27.75 -26.61 -7.40
C GLY A 117 -26.93 -25.81 -8.37
N GLY A 118 -26.08 -24.94 -7.89
CA GLY A 118 -25.26 -24.13 -8.73
C GLY A 118 -23.94 -23.80 -8.06
N GLN A 119 -22.95 -23.50 -8.88
CA GLN A 119 -21.67 -22.98 -8.40
C GLN A 119 -21.65 -21.48 -8.60
N TRP A 120 -21.37 -20.77 -7.54
CA TRP A 120 -21.11 -19.34 -7.57
C TRP A 120 -19.63 -19.08 -7.30
N LEU A 121 -18.95 -18.50 -8.26
CA LEU A 121 -17.55 -18.17 -8.15
C LEU A 121 -17.33 -16.70 -8.51
N LEU A 122 -16.88 -15.92 -7.52
CA LEU A 122 -16.33 -14.60 -7.71
C LEU A 122 -14.82 -14.69 -7.45
N SER A 123 -14.01 -14.43 -8.49
CA SER A 123 -12.55 -14.49 -8.38
C SER A 123 -11.91 -13.18 -8.83
N ALA A 124 -11.38 -12.42 -7.87
CA ALA A 124 -10.58 -11.24 -8.11
C ALA A 124 -9.11 -11.65 -8.33
N ASP A 125 -8.80 -12.13 -9.54
CA ASP A 125 -7.51 -12.70 -9.91
C ASP A 125 -6.75 -11.88 -10.98
N GLY A 126 -7.44 -11.04 -11.75
CA GLY A 126 -6.83 -10.09 -12.68
C GLY A 126 -7.07 -8.64 -12.25
N GLY A 127 -8.22 -8.35 -11.63
CA GLY A 127 -8.62 -7.05 -11.11
C GLY A 127 -9.43 -7.19 -9.83
N ASN A 128 -9.93 -6.07 -9.30
CA ASN A 128 -10.81 -6.04 -8.14
C ASN A 128 -12.27 -6.22 -8.56
N ILE A 129 -13.10 -6.73 -7.64
CA ILE A 129 -14.55 -6.83 -7.84
C ILE A 129 -15.22 -5.90 -6.83
N VAL A 130 -15.98 -4.90 -7.30
CA VAL A 130 -16.55 -3.86 -6.44
C VAL A 130 -18.06 -3.74 -6.65
N PHE A 131 -18.81 -3.75 -5.55
CA PHE A 131 -20.25 -3.49 -5.50
C PHE A 131 -20.51 -2.24 -4.67
N ARG A 132 -21.09 -1.19 -5.27
CA ARG A 132 -21.39 0.05 -4.55
C ARG A 132 -22.63 0.78 -5.07
N GLY A 133 -23.46 1.28 -4.16
CA GLY A 133 -24.62 2.09 -4.48
C GLY A 133 -25.73 1.32 -5.19
N ASN A 134 -25.76 -0.01 -5.11
CA ASN A 134 -26.80 -0.84 -5.72
C ASN A 134 -28.05 -0.85 -4.82
N LEU A 135 -29.19 -0.38 -5.33
CA LEU A 135 -30.34 -0.05 -4.53
C LEU A 135 -31.54 -0.96 -4.79
N VAL A 136 -32.22 -1.31 -3.71
CA VAL A 136 -33.55 -1.88 -3.69
C VAL A 136 -34.54 -0.80 -3.25
N LYS A 137 -35.58 -0.56 -4.07
CA LYS A 137 -36.67 0.39 -3.80
C LYS A 137 -37.99 -0.37 -3.68
N GLY A 138 -38.09 -1.21 -2.65
CA GLY A 138 -39.27 -2.04 -2.43
C GLY A 138 -40.34 -1.37 -1.57
N SER A 139 -41.41 -2.12 -1.26
CA SER A 139 -42.48 -1.66 -0.38
C SER A 139 -42.04 -1.42 1.07
N SER A 140 -40.93 -2.05 1.48
CA SER A 140 -40.32 -1.88 2.80
C SER A 140 -39.32 -0.74 2.91
N GLY A 141 -39.16 0.08 1.85
CA GLY A 141 -38.23 1.19 1.86
C GLY A 141 -37.18 1.13 0.77
N VAL A 142 -36.16 1.97 0.91
CA VAL A 142 -34.99 2.03 0.02
C VAL A 142 -33.76 1.63 0.81
N PHE A 143 -33.03 0.60 0.39
CA PHE A 143 -31.79 0.17 1.04
C PHE A 143 -30.75 -0.30 -0.01
N ALA A 144 -29.48 -0.30 0.37
CA ALA A 144 -28.39 -0.77 -0.49
C ALA A 144 -28.24 -2.30 -0.34
N ARG A 145 -28.33 -3.02 -1.46
CA ARG A 145 -28.10 -4.46 -1.51
C ARG A 145 -27.41 -4.86 -2.82
N ALA A 146 -26.21 -5.39 -2.71
CA ALA A 146 -25.44 -5.86 -3.85
C ALA A 146 -25.96 -7.18 -4.40
N LEU A 147 -26.04 -8.17 -3.55
CA LEU A 147 -26.32 -9.55 -3.91
C LEU A 147 -27.52 -10.07 -3.14
N GLY A 148 -28.43 -10.72 -3.84
CA GLY A 148 -29.56 -11.43 -3.24
C GLY A 148 -29.69 -12.83 -3.85
N ILE A 149 -29.64 -13.85 -3.03
CA ILE A 149 -29.97 -15.23 -3.37
C ILE A 149 -31.17 -15.63 -2.54
N PHE A 150 -32.34 -15.74 -3.19
CA PHE A 150 -33.59 -16.04 -2.50
C PHE A 150 -34.15 -17.35 -2.99
N ALA A 151 -34.50 -18.16 -2.05
CA ALA A 151 -35.27 -19.32 -2.25
C ALA A 151 -36.78 -18.96 -2.16
N TYR A 152 -37.42 -18.76 -3.29
CA TYR A 152 -38.88 -18.55 -3.28
C TYR A 152 -39.60 -19.88 -3.38
N ALA A 153 -40.42 -20.14 -2.39
CA ALA A 153 -41.38 -21.24 -2.45
C ALA A 153 -42.80 -20.66 -2.21
N PRO A 154 -43.73 -20.82 -3.15
CA PRO A 154 -45.12 -20.38 -2.90
C PRO A 154 -45.71 -21.14 -1.73
N GLU A 155 -46.41 -20.47 -0.85
CA GLU A 155 -46.94 -20.97 0.42
C GLU A 155 -47.93 -22.19 0.31
N ASN A 156 -48.31 -22.63 -0.87
CA ASN A 156 -49.44 -23.54 -1.05
C ASN A 156 -49.23 -24.78 -1.94
N ASP A 157 -48.04 -25.10 -2.46
CA ASP A 157 -47.93 -26.25 -3.38
C ASP A 157 -46.66 -27.09 -3.19
N TYR A 158 -46.60 -27.78 -2.05
CA TYR A 158 -45.50 -28.73 -1.74
C TYR A 158 -45.86 -30.19 -1.86
N THR A 159 -47.08 -30.51 -2.32
CA THR A 159 -47.53 -31.88 -2.44
C THR A 159 -46.91 -32.56 -3.64
N GLY A 160 -45.77 -33.17 -3.46
CA GLY A 160 -45.17 -34.07 -4.46
C GLY A 160 -43.68 -33.78 -4.86
N MET A 161 -43.03 -32.85 -4.19
CA MET A 161 -41.64 -32.57 -4.48
C MET A 161 -40.70 -33.51 -3.71
N SER A 162 -39.93 -34.30 -4.46
CA SER A 162 -38.73 -34.93 -3.95
C SER A 162 -37.72 -33.84 -3.56
N GLN A 163 -37.09 -34.02 -2.39
CA GLN A 163 -36.04 -33.13 -1.87
C GLN A 163 -35.18 -32.52 -2.96
N PRO A 164 -34.96 -31.21 -3.01
CA PRO A 164 -34.01 -30.58 -3.93
C PRO A 164 -32.59 -31.05 -3.53
N ASN A 165 -32.07 -32.04 -4.23
CA ASN A 165 -30.68 -32.48 -4.10
C ASN A 165 -29.73 -31.47 -4.80
N GLY A 166 -29.69 -30.24 -4.34
CA GLY A 166 -28.83 -29.23 -4.91
C GLY A 166 -28.04 -28.49 -3.82
N ASN A 167 -26.78 -28.80 -3.67
CA ASN A 167 -25.90 -28.01 -2.81
C ASN A 167 -25.47 -26.77 -3.59
N LEU A 168 -25.89 -25.59 -3.13
CA LEU A 168 -25.29 -24.33 -3.56
C LEU A 168 -23.89 -24.25 -2.96
N THR A 169 -22.89 -24.08 -3.79
CA THR A 169 -21.51 -23.80 -3.36
C THR A 169 -21.14 -22.40 -3.80
N MET A 170 -20.65 -21.60 -2.88
CA MET A 170 -20.21 -20.24 -3.14
C MET A 170 -18.74 -20.12 -2.80
N ASP A 171 -17.97 -19.54 -3.73
CA ASP A 171 -16.55 -19.27 -3.57
C ASP A 171 -16.29 -17.80 -3.85
N PHE A 172 -15.79 -17.07 -2.86
CA PHE A 172 -15.23 -15.74 -3.03
C PHE A 172 -13.72 -15.85 -2.86
N ARG A 173 -12.98 -15.57 -3.94
CA ARG A 173 -11.53 -15.73 -3.98
C ARG A 173 -10.86 -14.45 -4.43
N ALA A 174 -9.86 -13.99 -3.71
CA ALA A 174 -9.07 -12.84 -4.10
C ALA A 174 -7.58 -13.23 -4.12
N GLN A 175 -6.91 -12.94 -5.22
CA GLN A 175 -5.46 -13.10 -5.33
C GLN A 175 -4.76 -12.09 -4.42
N ALA A 176 -3.54 -12.38 -3.98
CA ALA A 176 -2.72 -11.46 -3.19
C ALA A 176 -2.64 -10.06 -3.86
N GLY A 177 -2.97 -9.02 -3.10
CA GLY A 177 -3.05 -7.64 -3.60
C GLY A 177 -4.35 -7.31 -4.36
N ARG A 178 -5.35 -8.21 -4.41
CA ARG A 178 -6.67 -7.98 -5.00
C ARG A 178 -7.76 -8.07 -3.95
N GLU A 179 -8.91 -7.44 -4.26
CA GLU A 179 -10.04 -7.38 -3.33
C GLU A 179 -11.38 -7.67 -4.02
N ILE A 180 -12.27 -8.31 -3.27
CA ILE A 180 -13.71 -8.31 -3.52
C ILE A 180 -14.34 -7.41 -2.47
N VAL A 181 -14.96 -6.30 -2.87
CA VAL A 181 -15.48 -5.29 -1.94
C VAL A 181 -16.99 -5.13 -2.11
N PHE A 182 -17.73 -5.33 -1.03
CA PHE A 182 -19.16 -5.06 -0.95
C PHE A 182 -19.38 -3.84 -0.04
N TYR A 183 -19.75 -2.71 -0.63
CA TYR A 183 -20.23 -1.52 0.09
C TYR A 183 -21.75 -1.58 0.38
N ASP A 184 -22.42 -2.50 -0.25
CA ASP A 184 -23.86 -2.73 -0.15
C ASP A 184 -24.11 -4.04 0.58
N GLY A 185 -25.26 -4.19 1.25
CA GLY A 185 -25.63 -5.41 1.95
C GLY A 185 -25.74 -6.63 1.05
N ILE A 186 -25.76 -7.80 1.67
CA ILE A 186 -25.97 -9.10 1.02
C ILE A 186 -27.11 -9.82 1.74
N ASP A 187 -27.91 -10.57 0.97
CA ASP A 187 -28.97 -11.40 1.51
C ASP A 187 -29.00 -12.76 0.80
N ILE A 188 -28.62 -13.81 1.52
CA ILE A 188 -28.59 -15.18 1.02
C ILE A 188 -29.48 -16.05 1.89
N GLU A 189 -30.57 -16.50 1.31
CA GLU A 189 -31.52 -17.44 1.94
C GLU A 189 -31.32 -18.86 1.39
N SER A 190 -31.35 -19.84 2.25
CA SER A 190 -31.27 -21.25 1.87
C SER A 190 -32.66 -21.87 1.84
N ILE A 191 -32.87 -22.78 0.87
CA ILE A 191 -34.12 -23.59 0.77
C ILE A 191 -33.95 -25.02 1.24
N THR A 192 -32.76 -25.39 1.66
CA THR A 192 -32.47 -26.76 2.06
C THR A 192 -32.28 -26.87 3.58
N VAL A 193 -32.61 -28.03 4.16
CA VAL A 193 -32.33 -28.27 5.58
C VAL A 193 -30.84 -28.21 5.85
N ALA A 194 -30.04 -28.85 4.96
CA ALA A 194 -28.58 -28.74 5.01
C ALA A 194 -28.13 -27.37 4.50
N MET A 195 -27.33 -26.65 5.26
CA MET A 195 -26.82 -25.36 4.90
C MET A 195 -25.84 -25.43 3.72
N PRO A 196 -25.98 -24.52 2.72
CA PRO A 196 -24.94 -24.32 1.73
C PRO A 196 -23.65 -23.81 2.39
N THR A 197 -22.55 -23.78 1.65
CA THR A 197 -21.27 -23.29 2.17
C THR A 197 -20.73 -22.16 1.32
N LEU A 198 -20.39 -21.05 1.98
CA LEU A 198 -19.60 -19.96 1.42
C LEU A 198 -18.14 -20.16 1.83
N HIS A 199 -17.28 -20.34 0.85
CA HIS A 199 -15.85 -20.42 1.05
C HIS A 199 -15.19 -19.08 0.73
N ILE A 200 -14.33 -18.62 1.62
CA ILE A 200 -13.49 -17.42 1.43
C ILE A 200 -12.06 -17.86 1.19
N ASN A 201 -11.52 -17.50 0.03
CA ASN A 201 -10.17 -17.81 -0.42
C ASN A 201 -9.81 -19.30 -0.35
N ARG A 202 -10.76 -20.16 -0.70
CA ARG A 202 -10.53 -21.60 -0.79
C ARG A 202 -9.56 -21.93 -1.92
N ILE A 203 -8.59 -22.79 -1.63
CA ILE A 203 -7.76 -23.40 -2.66
C ILE A 203 -8.62 -24.42 -3.43
N PRO A 204 -8.78 -24.27 -4.76
CA PRO A 204 -9.57 -25.21 -5.54
C PRO A 204 -8.92 -26.60 -5.59
N SER A 205 -9.72 -27.64 -5.69
CA SER A 205 -9.24 -29.02 -5.83
C SER A 205 -8.56 -29.29 -7.19
N ASP A 206 -8.90 -28.48 -8.18
CA ASP A 206 -8.24 -28.46 -9.49
C ASP A 206 -8.12 -27.01 -9.96
N TRP A 207 -7.35 -26.78 -11.00
CA TRP A 207 -7.05 -25.46 -11.54
C TRP A 207 -7.67 -25.24 -12.94
N ALA A 208 -8.72 -26.01 -13.29
CA ALA A 208 -9.32 -25.92 -14.63
C ALA A 208 -9.81 -24.52 -14.96
N ASP A 209 -10.38 -23.82 -13.98
CA ASP A 209 -10.85 -22.43 -14.11
C ASP A 209 -9.74 -21.41 -14.34
N TYR A 210 -8.50 -21.79 -14.07
CA TYR A 210 -7.29 -20.96 -14.17
C TYR A 210 -6.31 -21.50 -15.24
N GLY A 211 -6.82 -22.27 -16.19
CA GLY A 211 -6.00 -22.86 -17.26
C GLY A 211 -4.98 -23.88 -16.78
N GLY A 212 -5.19 -24.48 -15.61
CA GLY A 212 -4.28 -25.45 -14.99
C GLY A 212 -3.10 -24.80 -14.24
N ILE A 213 -3.10 -23.48 -14.08
CA ILE A 213 -2.03 -22.73 -13.38
C ILE A 213 -2.45 -22.48 -11.93
N PRO A 214 -1.68 -22.90 -10.93
CA PRO A 214 -1.95 -22.57 -9.53
C PRO A 214 -1.92 -21.06 -9.28
N VAL A 215 -2.91 -20.55 -8.53
CA VAL A 215 -3.06 -19.16 -8.12
C VAL A 215 -3.10 -19.09 -6.60
N GLU A 216 -2.35 -18.18 -6.00
CA GLU A 216 -2.39 -17.94 -4.57
C GLU A 216 -3.53 -16.98 -4.20
N PHE A 217 -4.46 -17.44 -3.37
CA PHE A 217 -5.60 -16.66 -2.90
C PHE A 217 -5.31 -16.06 -1.51
N GLY A 218 -4.41 -15.08 -1.49
CA GLY A 218 -4.01 -14.33 -0.29
C GLY A 218 -4.62 -12.92 -0.20
N GLY A 219 -5.57 -12.58 -1.07
CA GLY A 219 -6.20 -11.26 -1.11
C GLY A 219 -7.36 -11.10 -0.13
N THR A 220 -8.12 -10.00 -0.28
CA THR A 220 -9.13 -9.57 0.69
C THR A 220 -10.55 -9.74 0.15
N VAL A 221 -11.44 -10.32 0.95
CA VAL A 221 -12.89 -10.19 0.80
C VAL A 221 -13.37 -9.24 1.88
N ARG A 222 -13.97 -8.11 1.47
CA ARG A 222 -14.33 -7.00 2.35
C ARG A 222 -15.84 -6.73 2.31
N PHE A 223 -16.45 -6.70 3.48
CA PHE A 223 -17.81 -6.22 3.68
C PHE A 223 -17.71 -4.87 4.40
N SER A 224 -17.99 -3.79 3.68
CA SER A 224 -17.82 -2.42 4.17
C SER A 224 -19.15 -1.71 4.33
N GLY A 225 -19.43 -1.24 5.52
CA GLY A 225 -20.59 -0.39 5.81
C GLY A 225 -20.39 1.08 5.42
N ALA A 226 -19.33 1.41 4.68
CA ALA A 226 -19.05 2.76 4.18
C ALA A 226 -19.98 3.13 3.01
N LEU A 227 -21.22 3.43 3.33
CA LEU A 227 -22.26 3.83 2.37
C LEU A 227 -21.89 5.17 1.71
N THR A 228 -22.31 5.35 0.46
CA THR A 228 -22.07 6.60 -0.27
C THR A 228 -22.69 7.81 0.41
N GLU A 229 -22.05 8.98 0.33
CA GLU A 229 -22.59 10.22 0.93
C GLU A 229 -24.03 10.53 0.50
N SER A 230 -24.35 10.27 -0.77
CA SER A 230 -25.70 10.47 -1.31
C SER A 230 -26.74 9.55 -0.67
N PHE A 231 -26.34 8.36 -0.21
CA PHE A 231 -27.20 7.43 0.49
C PHE A 231 -27.41 7.81 1.96
N LEU A 232 -26.41 8.45 2.58
CA LEU A 232 -26.46 8.93 3.96
C LEU A 232 -27.26 10.23 4.13
N VAL A 233 -27.65 10.90 3.02
CA VAL A 233 -28.57 12.04 3.08
C VAL A 233 -29.98 11.51 3.38
N ARG A 234 -30.65 12.14 4.37
CA ARG A 234 -32.04 11.82 4.68
C ARG A 234 -32.97 12.18 3.54
N ASN A 235 -33.94 11.31 3.28
CA ASN A 235 -35.01 11.62 2.34
C ASN A 235 -35.98 12.69 2.97
N ASP A 236 -36.61 13.49 2.14
CA ASP A 236 -37.58 14.47 2.59
C ASP A 236 -38.72 13.79 3.34
N GLY A 237 -38.90 14.13 4.63
CA GLY A 237 -39.93 13.57 5.49
C GLY A 237 -39.57 12.23 6.17
N GLU A 238 -38.38 11.73 6.01
CA GLU A 238 -37.89 10.50 6.68
C GLU A 238 -37.71 10.74 8.18
N SER A 239 -38.34 9.90 9.02
CA SER A 239 -38.13 9.95 10.47
C SER A 239 -36.76 9.45 10.89
N ASP A 240 -36.33 9.75 12.14
CA ASP A 240 -35.05 9.23 12.67
C ASP A 240 -35.03 7.70 12.70
N GLY A 241 -36.19 7.07 13.01
CA GLY A 241 -36.30 5.62 13.01
C GLY A 241 -36.19 5.00 11.61
N ASP A 242 -36.90 5.54 10.64
CA ASP A 242 -36.84 5.06 9.25
C ASP A 242 -35.43 5.23 8.65
N TYR A 243 -34.75 6.33 8.96
CA TYR A 243 -33.38 6.56 8.55
C TYR A 243 -32.42 5.52 9.15
N ALA A 244 -32.52 5.28 10.46
CA ALA A 244 -31.70 4.30 11.16
C ALA A 244 -31.92 2.87 10.60
N GLU A 245 -33.20 2.48 10.42
CA GLU A 245 -33.57 1.17 9.83
C GLU A 245 -33.03 1.03 8.40
N ARG A 246 -33.10 2.06 7.58
CA ARG A 246 -32.56 2.07 6.22
C ARG A 246 -31.03 1.88 6.19
N VAL A 247 -30.32 2.58 7.06
CA VAL A 247 -28.86 2.48 7.18
C VAL A 247 -28.47 1.09 7.70
N GLU A 248 -29.14 0.60 8.72
CA GLU A 248 -28.91 -0.74 9.31
C GLU A 248 -29.17 -1.84 8.28
N ALA A 249 -30.29 -1.81 7.56
CA ALA A 249 -30.62 -2.77 6.51
C ALA A 249 -29.57 -2.79 5.37
N SER A 250 -28.96 -1.63 5.10
CA SER A 250 -27.92 -1.50 4.08
C SER A 250 -26.54 -1.98 4.53
N ARG A 251 -26.31 -2.04 5.84
CA ARG A 251 -25.09 -2.56 6.48
C ARG A 251 -25.22 -4.02 6.91
N ARG A 252 -26.19 -4.74 6.39
CA ARG A 252 -26.47 -6.12 6.77
C ARG A 252 -25.99 -7.10 5.70
N VAL A 253 -25.20 -8.06 6.13
CA VAL A 253 -24.84 -9.28 5.39
C VAL A 253 -25.59 -10.44 6.04
N LYS A 254 -26.73 -10.84 5.48
CA LYS A 254 -27.52 -11.98 5.98
C LYS A 254 -27.15 -13.23 5.19
N LEU A 255 -26.71 -14.27 5.87
CA LEU A 255 -26.25 -15.51 5.25
C LEU A 255 -26.84 -16.73 5.96
N GLU A 256 -27.79 -17.42 5.31
CA GLU A 256 -28.25 -18.76 5.73
C GLU A 256 -27.34 -19.82 5.09
N SER A 257 -26.07 -19.85 5.53
CA SER A 257 -25.04 -20.74 5.00
C SER A 257 -23.94 -20.99 6.00
N ASN A 258 -23.21 -22.10 5.87
CA ASN A 258 -21.92 -22.22 6.53
C ASN A 258 -20.92 -21.24 5.89
N ILE A 259 -20.04 -20.64 6.68
CA ILE A 259 -18.99 -19.75 6.22
C ILE A 259 -17.65 -20.33 6.65
N ILE A 260 -16.74 -20.53 5.70
CA ILE A 260 -15.40 -21.05 5.99
C ILE A 260 -14.37 -20.10 5.41
N VAL A 261 -13.58 -19.45 6.28
CA VAL A 261 -12.44 -18.65 5.89
C VAL A 261 -11.21 -19.56 5.87
N GLU A 262 -10.64 -19.81 4.70
CA GLU A 262 -9.55 -20.77 4.51
C GLU A 262 -8.21 -20.12 4.21
N GLY A 263 -8.20 -18.82 3.82
CA GLY A 263 -6.97 -18.08 3.52
C GLY A 263 -7.24 -16.59 3.29
N GLY A 264 -6.18 -15.82 3.02
CA GLY A 264 -6.27 -14.38 2.77
C GLY A 264 -6.90 -13.61 3.93
N ARG A 265 -7.75 -12.61 3.62
CA ARG A 265 -8.41 -11.77 4.64
C ARG A 265 -9.91 -11.71 4.39
N LEU A 266 -10.69 -11.85 5.45
CA LEU A 266 -12.09 -11.45 5.51
C LEU A 266 -12.19 -10.22 6.43
N VAL A 267 -12.70 -9.09 5.90
CA VAL A 267 -12.79 -7.82 6.63
C VAL A 267 -14.24 -7.40 6.79
N LEU A 268 -14.65 -7.08 8.01
CA LEU A 268 -15.91 -6.42 8.34
C LEU A 268 -15.61 -5.05 8.94
N GLU A 269 -16.12 -3.98 8.32
CA GLU A 269 -15.79 -2.62 8.72
C GLU A 269 -16.98 -1.64 8.61
N TYR A 270 -16.85 -0.47 9.23
CA TYR A 270 -17.85 0.62 9.21
C TYR A 270 -19.26 0.20 9.64
N GLY A 271 -19.37 -0.59 10.70
CA GLY A 271 -20.65 -1.01 11.26
C GLY A 271 -21.38 -2.05 10.41
N MET A 272 -20.68 -2.83 9.62
CA MET A 272 -21.25 -3.97 8.90
C MET A 272 -21.64 -5.07 9.85
N ASN A 273 -22.88 -5.54 9.75
CA ASN A 273 -23.41 -6.64 10.54
C ASN A 273 -23.51 -7.90 9.68
N LEU A 274 -22.72 -8.92 9.99
CA LEU A 274 -22.82 -10.25 9.41
C LEU A 274 -23.75 -11.11 10.28
N ALA A 275 -24.97 -11.35 9.79
CA ALA A 275 -25.97 -12.20 10.41
C ALA A 275 -25.93 -13.60 9.76
N ASN A 276 -25.35 -14.56 10.46
CA ASN A 276 -25.28 -15.96 10.06
C ASN A 276 -26.34 -16.78 10.84
N GLU A 277 -27.54 -16.85 10.27
CA GLU A 277 -28.74 -17.33 10.95
C GLU A 277 -29.28 -18.60 10.27
N SER A 278 -30.04 -19.39 11.02
CA SER A 278 -30.87 -20.46 10.46
C SER A 278 -32.29 -19.98 10.33
N GLY A 279 -32.97 -20.43 9.28
CA GLY A 279 -34.38 -20.22 9.06
C GLY A 279 -35.21 -21.49 9.23
N GLU A 280 -36.44 -21.43 8.80
CA GLU A 280 -37.32 -22.58 8.64
C GLU A 280 -37.57 -22.87 7.16
N VAL A 281 -37.42 -24.09 6.74
CA VAL A 281 -37.71 -24.54 5.36
C VAL A 281 -38.89 -25.50 5.32
N TRP A 282 -39.58 -25.50 4.19
CA TRP A 282 -40.69 -26.44 3.99
C TRP A 282 -40.15 -27.82 3.57
N GLN A 283 -40.50 -28.85 4.34
CA GLN A 283 -40.23 -30.22 3.97
C GLN A 283 -41.58 -30.98 3.84
N GLY A 284 -42.09 -31.09 2.63
CA GLY A 284 -43.45 -31.57 2.38
C GLY A 284 -44.50 -30.57 2.88
N SER A 285 -45.38 -31.02 3.81
CA SER A 285 -46.42 -30.19 4.43
C SER A 285 -46.04 -29.58 5.77
N SER A 286 -44.78 -29.70 6.19
CA SER A 286 -44.32 -29.26 7.52
C SER A 286 -43.20 -28.26 7.37
N ARG A 287 -43.14 -27.25 8.26
CA ARG A 287 -41.95 -26.44 8.45
C ARG A 287 -40.96 -27.19 9.31
N VAL A 288 -39.71 -27.18 8.87
CA VAL A 288 -38.59 -27.83 9.56
C VAL A 288 -37.51 -26.80 9.77
N GLU A 289 -36.96 -26.73 10.95
CA GLU A 289 -35.81 -25.89 11.27
C GLU A 289 -34.60 -26.35 10.43
N GLN A 290 -33.86 -25.43 9.88
CA GLN A 290 -32.65 -25.73 9.17
C GLN A 290 -31.54 -26.16 10.12
N ASP A 291 -30.51 -26.82 9.57
CA ASP A 291 -29.27 -27.08 10.29
C ASP A 291 -28.68 -25.73 10.77
N LYS A 292 -28.04 -25.78 11.92
CA LYS A 292 -27.41 -24.57 12.48
C LYS A 292 -26.18 -24.20 11.65
N PRO A 293 -26.11 -22.97 11.09
CA PRO A 293 -24.96 -22.54 10.34
C PRO A 293 -23.75 -22.35 11.22
N VAL A 294 -22.58 -22.65 10.65
CA VAL A 294 -21.28 -22.52 11.33
C VAL A 294 -20.48 -21.46 10.64
N PHE A 295 -19.98 -20.50 11.42
CA PHE A 295 -18.91 -19.62 11.00
C PHE A 295 -17.58 -20.22 11.46
N ASN A 296 -16.70 -20.58 10.52
CA ASN A 296 -15.42 -21.23 10.81
C ASN A 296 -14.25 -20.42 10.23
N LEU A 297 -13.42 -19.87 11.12
CA LEU A 297 -12.10 -19.35 10.76
C LEU A 297 -11.09 -20.51 10.79
N ALA A 298 -10.90 -21.17 9.65
CA ALA A 298 -9.99 -22.31 9.49
C ALA A 298 -8.57 -21.89 9.09
N GLY A 299 -8.41 -20.68 8.53
CA GLY A 299 -7.12 -20.11 8.14
C GLY A 299 -7.25 -18.67 7.67
N GLY A 300 -6.13 -17.97 7.47
CA GLY A 300 -6.12 -16.56 7.07
C GLY A 300 -6.51 -15.60 8.19
N VAL A 301 -6.91 -14.38 7.83
CA VAL A 301 -7.19 -13.30 8.77
C VAL A 301 -8.68 -12.97 8.76
N LEU A 302 -9.34 -13.01 9.90
CA LEU A 302 -10.64 -12.38 10.12
C LEU A 302 -10.41 -11.04 10.84
N GLU A 303 -10.78 -9.95 10.17
CA GLU A 303 -10.67 -8.61 10.72
C GLU A 303 -12.06 -8.02 10.97
N ILE A 304 -12.34 -7.63 12.21
CA ILE A 304 -13.61 -7.04 12.61
C ILE A 304 -13.31 -5.69 13.24
N THR A 305 -13.73 -4.61 12.57
CA THR A 305 -13.42 -3.25 13.01
C THR A 305 -14.61 -2.54 13.61
N SER A 306 -14.37 -1.36 14.13
CA SER A 306 -15.30 -0.52 14.88
C SER A 306 -16.77 -0.61 14.44
N GLY A 307 -17.66 -0.91 15.38
CA GLY A 307 -19.11 -0.99 15.19
C GLY A 307 -19.60 -2.15 14.34
N SER A 308 -18.67 -2.99 13.82
CA SER A 308 -19.07 -4.17 13.04
C SER A 308 -19.35 -5.37 13.94
N SER A 309 -20.19 -6.26 13.46
CA SER A 309 -20.63 -7.40 14.28
C SER A 309 -20.79 -8.69 13.48
N ILE A 310 -20.54 -9.81 14.16
CA ILE A 310 -20.95 -11.14 13.70
C ILE A 310 -21.99 -11.69 14.67
N SER A 311 -23.12 -12.13 14.13
CA SER A 311 -24.15 -12.87 14.83
C SER A 311 -24.33 -14.23 14.17
N ALA A 312 -24.11 -15.33 14.89
CA ALA A 312 -24.14 -16.67 14.34
C ALA A 312 -24.75 -17.69 15.32
N GLN A 313 -25.10 -18.88 14.83
CA GLN A 313 -25.49 -19.96 15.70
C GLN A 313 -24.26 -20.63 16.34
N GLN A 314 -23.22 -20.83 15.56
CA GLN A 314 -21.96 -21.38 16.03
C GLN A 314 -20.78 -20.65 15.37
N VAL A 315 -19.81 -20.26 16.19
CA VAL A 315 -18.53 -19.73 15.73
C VAL A 315 -17.43 -20.68 16.18
N THR A 316 -16.60 -21.09 15.23
CA THR A 316 -15.42 -21.93 15.50
C THR A 316 -14.18 -21.21 14.98
N VAL A 317 -13.18 -21.07 15.83
CA VAL A 317 -11.85 -20.59 15.44
C VAL A 317 -10.89 -21.76 15.60
N SER A 318 -10.50 -22.36 14.46
CA SER A 318 -9.82 -23.65 14.48
C SER A 318 -8.41 -23.64 13.93
N GLY A 319 -7.66 -22.60 14.07
CA GLY A 319 -6.32 -22.36 13.53
C GLY A 319 -5.30 -23.50 13.39
N HIS A 320 -5.78 -24.69 13.10
CA HIS A 320 -5.03 -25.95 13.05
C HIS A 320 -3.95 -25.93 11.96
N GLY A 321 -2.75 -25.49 12.32
CA GLY A 321 -1.56 -25.57 11.46
C GLY A 321 -1.47 -24.59 10.29
N SER A 322 -2.45 -23.72 10.11
CA SER A 322 -2.58 -22.82 8.95
C SER A 322 -2.50 -21.33 9.27
N GLY A 323 -2.23 -20.96 10.52
CA GLY A 323 -2.06 -19.54 10.87
C GLY A 323 -3.35 -18.72 10.80
N ALA A 324 -4.43 -19.18 11.45
CA ALA A 324 -5.63 -18.36 11.60
C ALA A 324 -5.35 -17.19 12.54
N ILE A 325 -5.76 -16.00 12.12
CA ILE A 325 -5.56 -14.74 12.87
C ILE A 325 -6.92 -14.08 13.06
N LEU A 326 -7.26 -13.71 14.29
CA LEU A 326 -8.40 -12.87 14.59
C LEU A 326 -7.94 -11.47 14.95
N ARG A 327 -8.18 -10.52 14.06
CA ARG A 327 -7.84 -9.10 14.21
C ARG A 327 -9.07 -8.31 14.63
N VAL A 328 -9.01 -7.61 15.75
CA VAL A 328 -10.16 -6.94 16.33
C VAL A 328 -9.84 -5.55 16.86
N GLY A 329 -10.83 -4.68 16.90
CA GLY A 329 -10.77 -3.39 17.58
C GLY A 329 -10.16 -2.24 16.80
N ALA A 330 -9.69 -2.47 15.59
CA ALA A 330 -9.02 -1.43 14.82
C ALA A 330 -9.97 -0.45 14.15
N ALA A 331 -9.53 0.79 14.07
CA ALA A 331 -10.08 1.72 13.11
C ALA A 331 -9.62 1.35 11.69
N PRO A 332 -10.46 1.54 10.66
CA PRO A 332 -10.03 1.29 9.29
C PRO A 332 -8.82 2.16 8.93
N ILE A 333 -7.85 1.52 8.26
CA ILE A 333 -6.63 2.18 7.80
C ILE A 333 -7.01 3.26 6.77
N GLY A 334 -6.54 4.50 6.97
CA GLY A 334 -6.68 5.60 6.02
C GLY A 334 -7.78 6.62 6.32
N SER A 335 -8.41 6.60 7.49
CA SER A 335 -9.28 7.69 7.90
C SER A 335 -8.50 8.73 8.70
N ASP A 336 -8.18 9.85 8.08
CA ASP A 336 -7.38 10.94 8.67
C ASP A 336 -8.04 11.71 9.81
N SER A 337 -9.25 11.37 10.26
CA SER A 337 -9.89 12.13 11.34
C SER A 337 -10.91 11.30 12.13
N TRP A 338 -10.46 10.84 13.28
CA TRP A 338 -11.32 10.29 14.33
C TRP A 338 -11.71 11.33 15.40
N GLU A 339 -11.28 12.56 15.27
CA GLU A 339 -11.68 13.63 16.21
C GLU A 339 -13.20 13.81 16.21
N GLY A 340 -13.83 13.42 17.31
CA GLY A 340 -15.26 13.60 17.56
C GLY A 340 -16.19 12.46 17.16
N LYS A 341 -15.68 11.28 16.74
CA LYS A 341 -16.51 10.08 16.50
C LYS A 341 -16.53 9.18 17.72
N THR A 342 -17.72 8.67 18.06
CA THR A 342 -17.88 7.64 19.09
C THR A 342 -17.29 6.33 18.55
N TYR A 343 -16.37 5.75 19.29
CA TYR A 343 -15.79 4.44 18.98
C TYR A 343 -16.70 3.36 19.59
N GLU A 344 -17.20 2.44 18.75
CA GLU A 344 -17.92 1.26 19.19
C GLU A 344 -17.06 0.04 18.97
N LEU A 345 -16.88 -0.79 20.00
CA LEU A 345 -16.15 -2.04 19.88
C LEU A 345 -16.89 -2.98 18.91
N PRO A 346 -16.17 -3.75 18.10
CA PRO A 346 -16.79 -4.83 17.34
C PRO A 346 -17.41 -5.85 18.27
N SER A 347 -18.37 -6.64 17.76
CA SER A 347 -19.03 -7.65 18.56
C SER A 347 -19.13 -9.00 17.86
N LEU A 348 -19.10 -10.07 18.68
CA LEU A 348 -19.31 -11.44 18.27
C LEU A 348 -20.39 -12.08 19.16
N SER A 349 -21.53 -12.41 18.58
CA SER A 349 -22.63 -13.05 19.29
C SER A 349 -22.93 -14.42 18.69
N ALA A 350 -22.98 -15.46 19.50
CA ALA A 350 -23.34 -16.80 19.05
C ALA A 350 -23.99 -17.61 20.16
N VAL A 351 -24.69 -18.71 19.79
CA VAL A 351 -25.15 -19.70 20.77
C VAL A 351 -23.93 -20.48 21.27
N THR A 352 -23.09 -20.95 20.37
CA THR A 352 -21.86 -21.67 20.72
C THR A 352 -20.67 -20.96 20.13
N ILE A 353 -19.66 -20.70 20.96
CA ILE A 353 -18.35 -20.16 20.56
C ILE A 353 -17.30 -21.21 20.96
N ASP A 354 -16.58 -21.74 19.97
CA ASP A 354 -15.51 -22.71 20.19
C ASP A 354 -14.16 -22.10 19.74
N MET A 355 -13.41 -21.62 20.71
CA MET A 355 -12.04 -21.11 20.58
C MET A 355 -11.05 -22.08 21.29
N SER A 356 -11.38 -23.36 21.42
CA SER A 356 -10.57 -24.37 22.13
C SER A 356 -9.29 -24.75 21.39
N HIS A 357 -9.14 -24.37 20.13
CA HIS A 357 -7.96 -24.60 19.31
C HIS A 357 -7.07 -23.36 19.29
N GLY A 358 -5.77 -23.54 19.11
CA GLY A 358 -4.82 -22.43 19.07
C GLY A 358 -5.01 -21.56 17.82
N PHE A 359 -5.02 -20.26 18.01
CA PHE A 359 -5.04 -19.25 16.97
C PHE A 359 -4.34 -17.99 17.48
N ASP A 360 -4.00 -17.08 16.58
CA ASP A 360 -3.34 -15.83 16.95
C ASP A 360 -4.35 -14.69 16.99
N TRP A 361 -4.29 -13.91 18.08
CA TRP A 361 -4.94 -12.61 18.17
C TRP A 361 -3.97 -11.57 17.61
N ASP A 362 -4.43 -10.79 16.66
CA ASP A 362 -3.76 -9.54 16.31
C ASP A 362 -4.39 -8.41 17.14
N LEU A 363 -3.80 -8.18 18.29
CA LEU A 363 -4.15 -7.03 19.10
C LEU A 363 -3.52 -5.80 18.46
N MET A 364 -4.23 -5.20 17.53
CA MET A 364 -3.79 -3.96 16.93
C MET A 364 -3.69 -2.90 18.02
N PRO A 365 -2.50 -2.36 18.31
CA PRO A 365 -2.28 -1.35 19.35
C PRO A 365 -2.82 -0.01 18.87
N PHE A 366 -4.14 0.05 18.72
CA PHE A 366 -4.79 1.27 18.36
C PHE A 366 -5.00 2.13 19.58
N SER A 367 -4.47 3.28 19.42
CA SER A 367 -4.55 4.39 20.30
C SER A 367 -3.80 4.24 21.62
N GLU A 368 -3.28 5.34 22.04
CA GLU A 368 -2.80 5.58 23.39
C GLU A 368 -3.87 5.33 24.48
N ARG A 369 -5.12 4.94 24.08
CA ARG A 369 -6.28 4.79 24.95
C ARG A 369 -6.59 3.36 25.40
N GLY A 370 -5.98 2.34 24.80
CA GLY A 370 -6.24 0.94 25.22
C GLY A 370 -7.58 0.33 24.77
N ASP A 371 -8.34 0.99 23.91
CA ASP A 371 -9.65 0.54 23.44
C ASP A 371 -9.50 -0.51 22.31
N SER A 372 -8.77 -1.57 22.57
CA SER A 372 -8.70 -2.75 21.69
C SER A 372 -9.63 -3.83 22.23
N GLY A 373 -10.14 -4.67 21.37
CA GLY A 373 -10.90 -5.83 21.79
C GLY A 373 -12.25 -5.98 21.10
N ILE A 374 -12.98 -6.99 21.52
CA ILE A 374 -14.27 -7.37 20.97
C ILE A 374 -15.26 -7.67 22.10
N ASN A 375 -16.51 -7.29 21.92
CA ASN A 375 -17.57 -7.72 22.81
C ASN A 375 -18.02 -9.14 22.41
N ILE A 376 -17.95 -10.10 23.34
CA ILE A 376 -18.38 -11.47 23.12
C ILE A 376 -19.67 -11.76 23.91
N ASN A 377 -20.66 -12.31 23.21
CA ASN A 377 -21.89 -12.79 23.81
C ASN A 377 -22.14 -14.23 23.37
N ALA A 378 -21.92 -15.18 24.28
CA ALA A 378 -22.19 -16.59 24.10
C ALA A 378 -23.43 -16.99 24.91
N SER A 379 -24.58 -17.23 24.25
CA SER A 379 -25.84 -17.54 24.97
C SER A 379 -25.97 -18.99 25.44
N GLY A 380 -25.23 -19.94 24.85
CA GLY A 380 -25.23 -21.35 25.16
C GLY A 380 -23.93 -21.88 25.73
N GLU A 381 -22.89 -21.90 24.93
CA GLU A 381 -21.60 -22.48 25.31
C GLU A 381 -20.45 -21.60 24.81
N PHE A 382 -19.45 -21.40 25.67
CA PHE A 382 -18.19 -20.78 25.29
C PHE A 382 -17.04 -21.69 25.72
N LEU A 383 -16.35 -22.28 24.72
CA LEU A 383 -15.15 -23.10 24.94
C LEU A 383 -13.91 -22.24 24.69
N LEU A 384 -13.10 -22.03 25.71
CA LEU A 384 -11.83 -21.35 25.64
C LEU A 384 -10.73 -22.35 25.96
N GLY A 385 -9.74 -22.45 25.13
CA GLY A 385 -8.60 -23.34 25.32
C GLY A 385 -7.55 -23.10 24.25
N GLY A 386 -6.47 -23.85 24.29
CA GLY A 386 -5.37 -23.66 23.37
C GLY A 386 -4.52 -22.44 23.77
N THR A 387 -3.82 -21.87 22.83
CA THR A 387 -2.88 -20.76 23.02
C THR A 387 -3.37 -19.56 22.24
N ILE A 388 -3.61 -18.44 22.90
CA ILE A 388 -3.86 -17.17 22.21
C ILE A 388 -2.49 -16.55 21.92
N GLY A 389 -2.22 -16.30 20.66
CA GLY A 389 -1.05 -15.56 20.21
C GLY A 389 -1.38 -14.11 19.94
N ILE A 390 -0.38 -13.25 20.06
CA ILE A 390 -0.42 -11.90 19.48
C ILE A 390 0.34 -11.99 18.17
N ALA A 391 -0.39 -11.90 17.06
CA ALA A 391 0.21 -11.95 15.75
C ALA A 391 0.86 -10.61 15.42
N ASP A 392 2.11 -10.66 14.95
CA ASP A 392 2.83 -9.58 14.26
C ASP A 392 2.85 -8.19 14.88
N THR A 393 2.91 -8.12 16.18
CA THR A 393 3.12 -6.86 16.88
C THR A 393 4.59 -6.53 17.08
N LEU A 394 5.49 -7.31 16.50
CA LEU A 394 6.94 -7.16 16.70
C LEU A 394 7.43 -5.79 16.27
N ASP A 395 6.87 -5.23 15.22
CA ASP A 395 7.23 -3.91 14.72
C ASP A 395 6.69 -2.77 15.59
N ASP A 396 5.69 -3.05 16.41
CA ASP A 396 5.03 -2.06 17.25
C ASP A 396 5.83 -1.70 18.49
N TYR A 397 6.69 -2.59 18.93
CA TYR A 397 7.51 -2.37 20.13
C TYR A 397 8.60 -1.30 19.95
N ALA A 398 8.73 -0.72 18.77
CA ALA A 398 9.63 0.40 18.49
C ALA A 398 9.10 1.75 19.01
N SER A 399 7.80 1.88 19.21
CA SER A 399 7.20 3.11 19.70
C SER A 399 7.50 3.35 21.17
N ALA A 400 7.68 4.62 21.55
CA ALA A 400 7.88 5.01 22.96
C ALA A 400 6.73 4.59 23.88
N ALA A 401 5.56 4.27 23.33
CA ALA A 401 4.42 3.75 24.07
C ALA A 401 4.71 2.40 24.73
N TRP A 402 5.64 1.61 24.19
CA TRP A 402 6.05 0.31 24.72
C TRP A 402 7.09 0.38 25.82
N GLY A 403 7.64 1.57 26.09
CA GLY A 403 8.53 1.85 27.21
C GLY A 403 7.80 1.96 28.57
N ARG A 404 6.56 1.47 28.67
CA ARG A 404 5.76 1.43 29.89
C ARG A 404 4.81 0.24 29.87
N ASP A 405 4.29 -0.16 31.03
CA ASP A 405 3.24 -1.15 31.13
C ASP A 405 1.98 -0.68 30.37
N ARG A 406 1.34 -1.60 29.64
CA ARG A 406 0.13 -1.34 28.85
C ARG A 406 -0.87 -2.45 29.03
N GLU A 407 -2.15 -2.09 29.04
CA GLU A 407 -3.27 -3.02 29.11
C GLU A 407 -4.06 -2.94 27.80
N PHE A 408 -4.42 -4.09 27.26
CA PHE A 408 -5.24 -4.21 26.05
C PHE A 408 -6.39 -5.16 26.34
N VAL A 409 -7.60 -4.73 26.07
CA VAL A 409 -8.76 -5.62 26.16
C VAL A 409 -8.69 -6.62 25.01
N ILE A 410 -8.69 -7.90 25.31
CA ILE A 410 -8.84 -8.97 24.34
C ILE A 410 -10.32 -9.12 24.01
N PHE A 411 -11.16 -9.32 25.03
CA PHE A 411 -12.60 -9.28 24.89
C PHE A 411 -13.32 -8.91 26.20
N ASN A 412 -14.52 -8.39 26.05
CA ASN A 412 -15.49 -8.18 27.10
C ASN A 412 -16.64 -9.16 26.93
N MET A 413 -17.23 -9.61 28.01
CA MET A 413 -18.46 -10.38 28.02
C MET A 413 -19.55 -9.58 28.75
N ASP A 414 -20.78 -9.66 28.28
CA ASP A 414 -21.90 -9.11 29.03
C ASP A 414 -22.34 -10.08 30.15
N SER A 415 -23.17 -9.57 31.08
CA SER A 415 -23.68 -10.36 32.21
C SER A 415 -24.59 -11.53 31.79
N SER A 416 -25.10 -11.53 30.57
CA SER A 416 -25.93 -12.63 30.00
C SER A 416 -25.09 -13.67 29.29
N SER A 417 -23.80 -13.39 29.02
CA SER A 417 -22.91 -14.32 28.33
C SER A 417 -22.54 -15.50 29.23
N LYS A 418 -22.50 -16.71 28.64
CA LYS A 418 -21.92 -17.86 29.31
C LYS A 418 -20.43 -17.68 29.50
N ARG A 419 -19.98 -17.91 30.71
CA ARG A 419 -18.55 -17.86 31.03
C ARG A 419 -17.79 -18.95 30.29
N PRO A 420 -16.55 -18.67 29.87
CA PRO A 420 -15.75 -19.63 29.12
C PRO A 420 -15.46 -20.88 29.97
N GLN A 421 -15.60 -22.05 29.35
CA GLN A 421 -15.17 -23.33 29.91
C GLN A 421 -13.78 -23.64 29.37
N GLY A 422 -12.91 -24.12 30.25
CA GLY A 422 -11.51 -24.39 29.91
C GLY A 422 -10.58 -23.27 30.34
N GLU A 423 -9.33 -23.53 30.23
CA GLU A 423 -8.28 -22.60 30.56
C GLU A 423 -7.40 -22.36 29.34
N MET A 424 -6.97 -21.11 29.12
CA MET A 424 -5.92 -20.83 28.18
C MET A 424 -4.64 -21.50 28.65
N LYS A 425 -4.08 -22.39 27.82
CA LYS A 425 -2.87 -23.13 28.11
C LYS A 425 -1.65 -22.38 27.59
N GLY A 426 -0.79 -21.97 28.49
CA GLY A 426 0.44 -21.26 28.16
C GLY A 426 0.24 -19.74 28.13
N GLY A 427 1.30 -19.03 27.96
CA GLY A 427 1.28 -17.59 27.79
C GLY A 427 0.85 -17.16 26.40
N ILE A 428 1.01 -15.89 26.09
CA ILE A 428 0.75 -15.34 24.76
C ILE A 428 1.81 -15.90 23.79
N SER A 429 1.38 -16.50 22.67
CA SER A 429 2.20 -17.45 21.90
C SER A 429 3.46 -16.88 21.28
N ASN A 430 3.48 -15.63 20.89
CA ASN A 430 4.70 -14.98 20.36
C ASN A 430 5.74 -14.64 21.45
N THR A 431 5.38 -14.80 22.71
CA THR A 431 6.27 -14.65 23.86
C THR A 431 6.70 -15.99 24.46
N THR A 432 6.07 -17.09 24.08
CA THR A 432 6.19 -18.38 24.75
C THR A 432 7.54 -19.06 24.58
N GLN A 433 8.34 -18.71 23.62
CA GLN A 433 9.66 -19.32 23.48
C GLN A 433 10.73 -18.71 24.40
N SER A 434 10.49 -17.51 24.95
CA SER A 434 11.44 -16.83 25.82
C SER A 434 10.84 -15.98 26.93
N SER A 435 9.54 -15.93 27.11
CA SER A 435 8.84 -14.97 28.01
C SER A 435 9.14 -13.49 27.76
N THR A 436 10.02 -13.16 26.85
CA THR A 436 10.42 -11.80 26.44
C THR A 436 10.24 -11.64 24.94
N VAL A 437 9.63 -10.55 24.52
CA VAL A 437 9.59 -10.17 23.11
C VAL A 437 10.98 -9.71 22.71
N ASP A 438 11.64 -10.50 21.88
CA ASP A 438 12.96 -10.18 21.32
C ASP A 438 12.79 -9.66 19.89
N SER A 439 12.40 -8.41 19.77
CA SER A 439 12.26 -7.75 18.48
C SER A 439 13.46 -6.84 18.24
N PRO A 440 13.98 -6.82 17.03
CA PRO A 440 15.12 -5.96 16.68
C PRO A 440 14.80 -4.46 16.72
N TYR A 441 13.54 -4.08 16.88
CA TYR A 441 13.13 -2.68 16.83
C TYR A 441 12.92 -2.01 18.19
N THR A 442 13.20 -2.65 19.43
CA THR A 442 12.15 -2.45 20.37
C THR A 442 12.52 -2.34 21.82
N TYR A 443 11.51 -1.95 22.57
CA TYR A 443 11.46 -2.09 24.01
C TYR A 443 11.29 -3.57 24.39
N GLY A 444 12.04 -4.04 25.38
CA GLY A 444 11.88 -5.37 25.97
C GLY A 444 10.72 -5.39 26.95
N GLY A 445 10.09 -6.55 27.06
CA GLY A 445 9.00 -6.77 28.00
C GLY A 445 8.45 -8.19 27.93
N THR A 446 7.43 -8.44 28.73
CA THR A 446 6.72 -9.71 28.76
C THR A 446 5.23 -9.47 28.60
N TRP A 447 4.55 -10.45 28.02
CA TRP A 447 3.11 -10.44 27.96
C TRP A 447 2.55 -11.36 29.02
N GLU A 448 1.52 -10.86 29.72
CA GLU A 448 0.70 -11.61 30.65
C GLU A 448 -0.76 -11.43 30.26
N TYR A 449 -1.65 -12.28 30.70
CA TYR A 449 -3.07 -12.04 30.63
C TYR A 449 -3.71 -12.13 32.00
N GLU A 450 -4.73 -11.32 32.19
CA GLU A 450 -5.44 -11.19 33.46
C GLU A 450 -6.94 -11.18 33.20
N TRP A 451 -7.66 -11.94 34.02
CA TRP A 451 -9.09 -11.87 34.08
C TRP A 451 -9.51 -10.80 35.08
N ARG A 452 -10.54 -10.05 34.78
CA ARG A 452 -11.03 -8.96 35.60
C ARG A 452 -12.55 -8.95 35.66
N ASP A 453 -13.08 -8.80 36.88
CA ASP A 453 -14.48 -8.52 37.17
C ASP A 453 -14.69 -6.99 37.05
N MET A 454 -15.41 -6.56 36.04
CA MET A 454 -15.63 -5.16 35.74
C MET A 454 -16.96 -4.62 36.30
N ASP A 455 -17.97 -5.46 36.48
CA ASP A 455 -19.28 -5.06 37.01
C ASP A 455 -19.43 -5.32 38.52
N GLY A 456 -18.52 -6.04 39.14
CA GLY A 456 -18.42 -6.27 40.56
C GLY A 456 -19.40 -7.36 41.04
N ASP A 457 -19.83 -8.26 40.17
CA ASP A 457 -20.74 -9.38 40.49
C ASP A 457 -20.01 -10.59 41.05
N GLY A 458 -18.67 -10.58 41.05
CA GLY A 458 -17.81 -11.64 41.57
C GLY A 458 -17.41 -12.68 40.52
N GLU A 459 -17.82 -12.48 39.29
CA GLU A 459 -17.41 -13.30 38.14
C GLU A 459 -16.56 -12.45 37.16
N ASP A 460 -15.47 -13.01 36.64
CA ASP A 460 -14.63 -12.33 35.66
C ASP A 460 -15.35 -12.19 34.34
N ASP A 461 -15.41 -10.98 33.79
CA ASP A 461 -16.13 -10.64 32.56
C ASP A 461 -15.26 -9.97 31.48
N GLN A 462 -14.01 -9.71 31.81
CA GLN A 462 -13.06 -9.12 30.86
C GLN A 462 -11.74 -9.90 30.86
N LEU A 463 -11.22 -10.19 29.67
CA LEU A 463 -9.87 -10.71 29.48
C LEU A 463 -8.97 -9.63 28.92
N LEU A 464 -7.84 -9.42 29.60
CA LEU A 464 -6.81 -8.43 29.25
C LEU A 464 -5.51 -9.11 28.85
N ALA A 465 -4.85 -8.56 27.83
CA ALA A 465 -3.42 -8.75 27.60
C ALA A 465 -2.65 -7.59 28.22
N ILE A 466 -1.68 -7.90 29.07
CA ILE A 466 -0.89 -6.93 29.79
C ILE A 466 0.56 -7.03 29.30
N TRP A 467 1.04 -5.94 28.70
CA TRP A 467 2.46 -5.76 28.43
C TRP A 467 3.16 -5.27 29.69
N LYS A 468 4.09 -6.05 30.21
CA LYS A 468 4.98 -5.67 31.30
C LYS A 468 6.32 -5.25 30.75
N HIS A 469 6.59 -3.95 30.79
CA HIS A 469 7.82 -3.38 30.27
C HIS A 469 9.05 -3.82 31.10
N GLU A 470 10.08 -4.31 30.44
CA GLU A 470 11.43 -4.48 30.98
C GLU A 470 12.34 -3.35 30.47
N ALA A 471 13.13 -2.78 31.34
CA ALA A 471 13.83 -1.52 31.13
C ALA A 471 14.63 -1.40 29.81
N GLY A 472 14.26 -0.47 28.96
CA GLY A 472 15.10 0.18 27.95
C GLY A 472 14.97 -0.38 26.54
N CYS A 473 14.91 0.53 25.58
CA CYS A 473 15.18 0.21 24.17
C CYS A 473 16.63 -0.28 24.07
N ARG A 474 16.88 -1.43 23.45
CA ARG A 474 18.24 -1.95 23.27
C ARG A 474 19.00 -1.04 22.30
N PRO A 475 20.19 -0.52 22.66
CA PRO A 475 20.87 0.51 21.87
C PRO A 475 21.46 0.00 20.54
N ASP A 476 21.44 -1.30 20.30
CA ASP A 476 22.01 -1.97 19.10
C ASP A 476 20.96 -2.37 18.06
N GLN A 477 19.72 -1.95 18.25
CA GLN A 477 18.60 -2.35 17.37
C GLN A 477 18.33 -1.34 16.26
N VAL A 478 18.11 -1.85 15.05
CA VAL A 478 17.75 -1.01 13.88
C VAL A 478 16.26 -0.71 13.92
N ARG A 479 15.90 0.50 14.29
CA ARG A 479 14.50 0.94 14.23
C ARG A 479 14.06 1.18 12.79
N PRO A 480 12.79 0.92 12.42
CA PRO A 480 12.29 1.13 11.07
C PRO A 480 12.50 2.54 10.55
N GLU A 481 12.28 3.55 11.38
CA GLU A 481 12.55 4.95 11.02
C GLU A 481 14.03 5.21 10.71
N GLN A 482 14.98 4.60 11.43
CA GLN A 482 16.41 4.77 11.17
C GLN A 482 16.83 4.19 9.82
N ALA A 483 16.30 3.03 9.45
CA ALA A 483 16.51 2.46 8.12
C ALA A 483 15.88 3.35 7.03
N GLY A 484 14.67 3.88 7.27
CA GLY A 484 14.03 4.85 6.39
C GLY A 484 14.84 6.14 6.26
N GLU A 485 15.39 6.67 7.35
CA GLU A 485 16.28 7.83 7.33
C GLU A 485 17.52 7.58 6.47
N LEU A 486 18.14 6.40 6.60
CA LEU A 486 19.30 6.04 5.78
C LEU A 486 18.91 5.93 4.30
N ALA A 487 17.79 5.29 3.97
CA ALA A 487 17.29 5.19 2.60
C ALA A 487 17.07 6.59 1.99
N LEU A 488 16.34 7.46 2.69
CA LEU A 488 16.07 8.83 2.26
C LEU A 488 17.34 9.69 2.10
N ASN A 489 18.37 9.41 2.91
CA ASN A 489 19.66 10.09 2.80
C ASN A 489 20.42 9.69 1.53
N SER A 490 20.08 8.56 0.88
CA SER A 490 20.61 8.16 -0.42
C SER A 490 20.30 9.18 -1.53
N LEU A 491 19.21 9.95 -1.39
CA LEU A 491 18.89 11.04 -2.33
C LEU A 491 19.93 12.16 -2.31
N TRP A 492 20.51 12.47 -1.14
CA TRP A 492 21.56 13.47 -1.04
C TRP A 492 22.86 13.01 -1.70
N SER A 493 23.26 11.74 -1.53
CA SER A 493 24.44 11.20 -2.21
C SER A 493 24.22 11.09 -3.73
N SER A 494 23.04 10.66 -4.19
CA SER A 494 22.68 10.66 -5.62
C SER A 494 22.74 12.07 -6.23
N ALA A 495 22.25 13.08 -5.48
CA ALA A 495 22.34 14.48 -5.89
C ALA A 495 23.80 14.99 -5.94
N SER A 496 24.65 14.57 -4.98
CA SER A 496 26.07 14.87 -4.98
C SER A 496 26.77 14.27 -6.20
N ASN A 497 26.49 13.02 -6.54
CA ASN A 497 27.07 12.35 -7.70
C ASN A 497 26.72 13.06 -9.01
N ALA A 498 25.44 13.45 -9.18
CA ALA A 498 25.01 14.25 -10.33
C ALA A 498 25.73 15.62 -10.37
N ALA A 499 25.88 16.28 -9.21
CA ALA A 499 26.62 17.54 -9.11
C ALA A 499 28.11 17.37 -9.42
N SER A 500 28.70 16.20 -9.13
CA SER A 500 30.08 15.92 -9.50
C SER A 500 30.29 15.89 -11.01
N LEU A 501 29.41 15.22 -11.75
CA LEU A 501 29.46 15.23 -13.22
C LEU A 501 29.22 16.63 -13.78
N GLY A 502 28.16 17.33 -13.35
CA GLY A 502 27.81 18.65 -13.85
C GLY A 502 28.91 19.70 -13.59
N ASN A 503 29.48 19.69 -12.36
CA ASN A 503 30.59 20.59 -12.03
C ASN A 503 31.85 20.29 -12.85
N THR A 504 32.18 19.02 -13.08
CA THR A 504 33.29 18.59 -13.89
C THR A 504 33.10 19.01 -15.34
N ALA A 505 31.90 18.91 -15.89
CA ALA A 505 31.55 19.36 -17.21
C ALA A 505 31.66 20.91 -17.34
N LEU A 506 31.14 21.67 -16.38
CA LEU A 506 31.23 23.13 -16.35
C LEU A 506 32.67 23.61 -16.16
N ALA A 507 33.52 22.87 -15.46
CA ALA A 507 34.93 23.19 -15.27
C ALA A 507 35.73 23.13 -16.58
N GLN A 508 35.29 22.35 -17.59
CA GLN A 508 35.90 22.32 -18.92
C GLN A 508 35.70 23.67 -19.70
N LEU A 509 34.67 24.42 -19.32
CA LEU A 509 34.32 25.68 -19.96
C LEU A 509 35.11 26.87 -19.35
N THR A 510 36.44 26.79 -19.38
CA THR A 510 37.29 27.93 -18.93
C THR A 510 37.17 29.14 -19.85
N PRO A 511 37.43 30.38 -19.40
CA PRO A 511 37.45 31.55 -20.26
C PRO A 511 38.46 31.43 -21.43
N VAL A 512 39.58 30.77 -21.19
CA VAL A 512 40.58 30.48 -22.26
C VAL A 512 39.96 29.60 -23.32
N ARG A 513 39.35 28.49 -22.89
CA ARG A 513 38.68 27.51 -23.75
C ARG A 513 37.54 28.14 -24.56
N LEU A 514 36.66 28.89 -23.89
CA LEU A 514 35.51 29.56 -24.50
C LEU A 514 35.94 30.66 -25.55
N ASN A 515 37.16 31.16 -25.49
CA ASN A 515 37.70 32.15 -26.43
C ASN A 515 38.42 31.50 -27.64
N GLN A 516 38.66 30.17 -27.63
CA GLN A 516 39.26 29.44 -28.76
C GLN A 516 38.19 29.22 -29.84
N ARG A 517 38.59 29.37 -31.13
CA ARG A 517 37.69 29.05 -32.27
C ARG A 517 37.98 27.66 -32.80
N TYR A 518 36.92 26.91 -33.16
CA TYR A 518 36.99 25.60 -33.84
C TYR A 518 37.69 24.51 -33.05
N ALA A 519 37.70 24.62 -31.73
CA ALA A 519 38.30 23.59 -30.91
C ALA A 519 37.26 22.50 -30.53
N ARG A 520 37.51 21.27 -30.93
CA ARG A 520 36.84 20.09 -30.37
C ARG A 520 37.70 19.56 -29.25
N ASN A 521 37.04 19.05 -28.21
CA ASN A 521 37.73 18.55 -27.07
C ASN A 521 37.05 17.26 -26.60
N VAL A 522 37.85 16.26 -26.26
CA VAL A 522 37.42 15.04 -25.56
C VAL A 522 38.17 14.97 -24.25
N TRP A 523 37.50 14.65 -23.19
CA TRP A 523 38.10 14.62 -21.87
C TRP A 523 37.63 13.39 -21.08
N GLY A 524 38.48 12.96 -20.14
CA GLY A 524 38.15 11.87 -19.19
C GLY A 524 38.74 12.18 -17.84
N MET A 525 37.98 11.93 -16.78
CA MET A 525 38.34 12.21 -15.40
C MET A 525 37.93 11.08 -14.47
N GLY A 526 38.78 10.76 -13.50
CA GLY A 526 38.42 10.06 -12.30
C GLY A 526 37.76 11.02 -11.31
N LEU A 527 36.70 10.56 -10.62
CA LEU A 527 35.92 11.29 -9.64
C LEU A 527 35.98 10.60 -8.29
N GLY A 528 35.99 11.39 -7.20
CA GLY A 528 35.83 10.91 -5.84
C GLY A 528 35.01 11.91 -5.04
N ASP A 529 33.95 11.42 -4.37
CA ASP A 529 33.07 12.19 -3.51
C ASP A 529 33.03 11.57 -2.11
N PHE A 530 33.20 12.42 -1.09
CA PHE A 530 33.18 12.01 0.30
C PHE A 530 32.26 12.97 1.07
N ALA A 531 31.35 12.45 1.85
CA ALA A 531 30.47 13.24 2.67
C ALA A 531 30.44 12.73 4.12
N CYS A 532 30.41 13.66 5.03
CA CYS A 532 30.25 13.41 6.44
C CYS A 532 29.12 14.31 6.93
N GLN A 533 27.96 13.69 7.21
CA GLN A 533 26.80 14.39 7.73
C GLN A 533 26.57 13.97 9.19
N ARG A 534 26.52 14.94 10.09
CA ARG A 534 26.20 14.71 11.52
C ARG A 534 24.70 14.59 11.71
N SER A 535 24.31 13.87 12.75
CA SER A 535 22.92 13.78 13.21
C SER A 535 22.38 15.17 13.49
N ARG A 536 21.14 15.45 13.08
CA ARG A 536 20.52 16.75 13.19
C ARG A 536 19.00 16.66 13.26
N GLY A 537 18.40 17.34 14.24
CA GLY A 537 16.94 17.43 14.38
C GLY A 537 16.28 16.09 14.71
N GLY A 538 16.98 15.21 15.41
CA GLY A 538 16.49 13.87 15.75
C GLY A 538 16.67 12.83 14.66
N VAL A 539 17.32 13.21 13.53
CA VAL A 539 17.60 12.32 12.40
C VAL A 539 19.07 11.90 12.43
N ASP A 540 19.33 10.63 12.21
CA ASP A 540 20.66 10.04 12.26
C ASP A 540 21.57 10.55 11.15
N GLY A 541 22.86 10.67 11.45
CA GLY A 541 23.86 11.07 10.48
C GLY A 541 24.36 9.92 9.63
N TYR A 542 25.07 10.26 8.55
CA TYR A 542 25.68 9.28 7.66
C TYR A 542 27.03 9.73 7.12
N ASP A 543 27.84 8.76 6.74
CA ASP A 543 29.05 8.96 5.96
C ASP A 543 28.86 8.35 4.56
N TYR A 544 29.34 9.05 3.52
CA TYR A 544 29.32 8.59 2.15
C TYR A 544 30.72 8.62 1.57
N ASP A 545 31.12 7.53 0.93
CA ASP A 545 32.35 7.40 0.17
C ASP A 545 32.03 6.90 -1.24
N GLY A 546 32.37 7.64 -2.25
CA GLY A 546 32.13 7.29 -3.65
C GLY A 546 33.29 7.59 -4.57
N GLY A 547 33.47 6.77 -5.61
CA GLY A 547 34.45 6.95 -6.63
C GLY A 547 33.95 6.46 -7.98
N GLY A 548 34.51 7.05 -9.04
CA GLY A 548 34.10 6.71 -10.39
C GLY A 548 34.88 7.43 -11.47
N TYR A 549 34.26 7.54 -12.61
CA TYR A 549 34.85 8.23 -13.74
C TYR A 549 33.81 9.02 -14.53
N SER A 550 34.27 9.99 -15.31
CA SER A 550 33.49 10.70 -16.29
C SER A 550 34.26 10.90 -17.59
N VAL A 551 33.50 10.89 -18.68
CA VAL A 551 34.03 11.19 -20.02
C VAL A 551 33.10 12.19 -20.70
N GLY A 552 33.66 13.06 -21.51
CA GLY A 552 32.86 14.04 -22.23
C GLY A 552 33.54 14.57 -23.48
N MET A 553 32.72 15.21 -24.26
CA MET A 553 33.18 15.90 -25.46
C MET A 553 32.44 17.24 -25.64
N ASP A 554 33.14 18.21 -26.17
CA ASP A 554 32.60 19.54 -26.48
C ASP A 554 33.13 20.10 -27.77
N SER A 555 32.34 21.00 -28.35
CA SER A 555 32.66 21.66 -29.60
C SER A 555 31.98 23.02 -29.72
N ASP A 556 32.55 23.90 -30.47
CA ASP A 556 32.04 25.23 -30.81
C ASP A 556 31.16 25.16 -32.07
N PHE A 557 30.44 24.28 -32.44
CA PHE A 557 29.49 24.13 -33.55
C PHE A 557 29.24 25.38 -34.44
N GLY A 558 30.36 26.14 -34.83
CA GLY A 558 30.26 27.24 -35.78
C GLY A 558 30.38 28.66 -35.22
N GLY A 559 31.04 28.84 -34.09
CA GLY A 559 31.70 30.09 -33.68
C GLY A 559 30.83 31.21 -33.10
N LYS A 560 29.52 31.17 -33.20
CA LYS A 560 28.65 32.23 -32.65
C LYS A 560 27.72 31.77 -31.52
N SER A 561 27.48 30.47 -31.35
CA SER A 561 26.55 29.92 -30.42
C SER A 561 27.14 29.57 -29.04
N GLY A 562 28.46 29.62 -28.86
CA GLY A 562 29.17 29.16 -27.69
C GLY A 562 29.66 27.73 -27.85
N ILE A 563 30.24 27.18 -26.80
CA ILE A 563 30.65 25.77 -26.73
C ILE A 563 29.55 24.94 -26.14
N TRP A 564 29.21 23.83 -26.76
CA TRP A 564 28.28 22.82 -26.31
C TRP A 564 29.01 21.51 -26.06
N GLY A 565 28.65 20.83 -25.02
CA GLY A 565 29.22 19.53 -24.72
C GLY A 565 28.20 18.56 -24.14
N ILE A 566 28.60 17.31 -24.22
CA ILE A 566 27.93 16.21 -23.56
C ILE A 566 28.91 15.46 -22.70
N ALA A 567 28.46 14.94 -21.58
CA ALA A 567 29.27 14.12 -20.70
C ALA A 567 28.46 12.93 -20.17
N PHE A 568 29.19 11.89 -19.83
CA PHE A 568 28.72 10.69 -19.22
C PHE A 568 29.59 10.37 -18.02
N GLY A 569 29.01 9.85 -16.94
CA GLY A 569 29.73 9.43 -15.75
C GLY A 569 29.09 8.22 -15.06
N GLN A 570 29.94 7.47 -14.41
CA GLN A 570 29.55 6.37 -13.54
C GLN A 570 30.29 6.50 -12.20
N MET A 571 29.56 6.30 -11.12
CA MET A 571 30.12 6.32 -9.76
C MET A 571 29.57 5.15 -8.97
N HIS A 572 30.44 4.52 -8.20
CA HIS A 572 30.13 3.51 -7.21
C HIS A 572 30.44 4.05 -5.82
N GLY A 573 29.54 3.87 -4.86
CA GLY A 573 29.73 4.43 -3.54
C GLY A 573 29.00 3.66 -2.45
N PHE A 574 29.26 4.06 -1.21
CA PHE A 574 28.70 3.47 -0.02
C PHE A 574 28.25 4.56 0.93
N SER A 575 26.98 4.46 1.37
CA SER A 575 26.48 5.22 2.52
C SER A 575 26.41 4.33 3.74
N LYS A 576 26.87 4.82 4.88
CA LYS A 576 26.84 4.11 6.15
C LYS A 576 26.19 4.98 7.20
N SER A 577 25.23 4.44 7.96
CA SER A 577 24.71 5.12 9.14
C SER A 577 25.80 5.22 10.21
N ARG A 578 25.74 6.29 11.02
CA ARG A 578 26.61 6.50 12.17
C ARG A 578 26.09 5.87 13.44
N ASP A 579 24.79 5.70 13.51
CA ASP A 579 24.09 5.40 14.75
C ASP A 579 23.55 3.96 14.78
N PHE A 580 23.52 3.26 13.63
CA PHE A 580 23.16 1.84 13.58
C PHE A 580 23.94 1.06 12.50
N ASN A 581 23.84 -0.26 12.50
CA ASN A 581 24.56 -1.12 11.58
C ASN A 581 23.80 -1.29 10.24
N GLY A 582 23.68 -0.18 9.49
CA GLY A 582 23.06 -0.11 8.17
C GLY A 582 24.02 0.46 7.12
N ARG A 583 24.00 -0.10 5.93
CA ARG A 583 24.82 0.31 4.79
C ARG A 583 23.99 0.29 3.51
N ILE A 584 24.22 1.28 2.63
CA ILE A 584 23.70 1.30 1.27
C ILE A 584 24.88 1.27 0.30
N THR A 585 24.85 0.35 -0.64
CA THR A 585 25.71 0.35 -1.84
C THR A 585 24.96 1.10 -2.94
N GLN A 586 25.65 1.95 -3.68
CA GLN A 586 25.06 2.85 -4.68
C GLN A 586 25.85 2.78 -5.98
N ASP A 587 25.17 2.51 -7.09
CA ASP A 587 25.69 2.53 -8.44
C ASP A 587 24.97 3.60 -9.26
N SER A 588 25.68 4.68 -9.58
CA SER A 588 25.12 5.85 -10.27
C SER A 588 25.58 5.90 -11.73
N LEU A 589 24.62 6.03 -12.63
CA LEU A 589 24.82 6.29 -14.05
C LEU A 589 24.30 7.70 -14.37
N MET A 590 25.11 8.53 -15.01
CA MET A 590 24.78 9.94 -15.18
C MET A 590 25.11 10.43 -16.58
N GLY A 591 24.28 11.35 -17.08
CA GLY A 591 24.52 12.07 -18.35
C GLY A 591 24.34 13.56 -18.17
N SER A 592 25.12 14.36 -18.84
CA SER A 592 25.08 15.83 -18.78
C SER A 592 25.14 16.43 -20.17
N ILE A 593 24.38 17.52 -20.36
CA ILE A 593 24.51 18.43 -21.51
C ILE A 593 24.89 19.79 -20.95
N TYR A 594 25.99 20.34 -21.43
CA TYR A 594 26.51 21.61 -20.93
C TYR A 594 26.80 22.60 -22.04
N TRP A 595 26.73 23.86 -21.68
CA TRP A 595 26.94 24.96 -22.59
C TRP A 595 27.62 26.12 -21.91
N GLY A 596 28.42 26.88 -22.68
CA GLY A 596 29.01 28.12 -22.22
C GLY A 596 29.34 29.10 -23.33
N ARG A 597 29.26 30.38 -23.02
CA ARG A 597 29.53 31.48 -23.95
C ARG A 597 30.14 32.68 -23.26
N ILE A 598 31.03 33.37 -24.00
CA ILE A 598 31.59 34.64 -23.58
C ILE A 598 30.91 35.80 -24.32
N PHE A 599 30.61 36.83 -23.57
CA PHE A 599 30.14 38.12 -24.07
C PHE A 599 31.19 39.22 -23.71
N ARG A 600 31.71 39.95 -24.68
CA ARG A 600 32.69 41.02 -24.43
C ARG A 600 31.98 42.30 -23.99
N SER A 601 32.46 42.94 -22.92
CA SER A 601 31.93 44.20 -22.37
C SER A 601 33.04 45.22 -22.15
N GLY A 602 34.04 45.25 -23.03
CA GLY A 602 35.19 46.17 -22.96
C GLY A 602 36.52 45.45 -23.22
N GLU A 603 37.62 46.22 -23.23
CA GLU A 603 38.95 45.63 -23.55
C GLU A 603 39.50 44.71 -22.47
N ARG A 604 39.14 44.89 -21.19
CA ARG A 604 39.63 44.12 -20.04
C ARG A 604 38.57 43.39 -19.26
N SER A 605 37.35 43.34 -19.75
CA SER A 605 36.20 42.73 -19.01
C SER A 605 35.42 41.81 -19.92
N LEU A 606 35.23 40.56 -19.46
CA LEU A 606 34.50 39.52 -20.16
C LEU A 606 33.36 39.00 -19.28
N TRP A 607 32.14 38.93 -19.80
CA TRP A 607 31.05 38.20 -19.16
C TRP A 607 31.01 36.76 -19.67
N THR A 608 30.90 35.81 -18.78
CA THR A 608 30.76 34.39 -19.11
C THR A 608 29.45 33.88 -18.56
N VAL A 609 28.69 33.17 -19.38
CA VAL A 609 27.50 32.45 -19.00
C VAL A 609 27.72 30.97 -19.25
N LYS A 610 27.45 30.15 -18.28
CA LYS A 610 27.53 28.69 -18.38
C LYS A 610 26.22 28.07 -17.91
N ALA A 611 25.83 26.97 -18.50
CA ALA A 611 24.66 26.20 -18.10
C ALA A 611 24.94 24.70 -18.23
N ASP A 612 24.31 23.93 -17.39
CA ASP A 612 24.39 22.48 -17.36
C ASP A 612 23.03 21.89 -17.00
N LEU A 613 22.69 20.80 -17.67
CA LEU A 613 21.58 19.90 -17.34
C LEU A 613 22.13 18.50 -17.19
N THR A 614 22.14 18.02 -15.97
CA THR A 614 22.59 16.67 -15.65
C THR A 614 21.40 15.82 -15.20
N TRP A 615 21.33 14.60 -15.71
CA TRP A 615 20.42 13.56 -15.26
C TRP A 615 21.20 12.38 -14.70
N GLY A 616 20.72 11.79 -13.61
CA GLY A 616 21.32 10.61 -12.98
C GLY A 616 20.27 9.58 -12.58
N MET A 617 20.65 8.33 -12.66
CA MET A 617 19.95 7.17 -12.07
C MET A 617 20.92 6.47 -11.16
N THR A 618 20.49 6.17 -9.93
CA THR A 618 21.30 5.48 -8.94
C THR A 618 20.54 4.25 -8.48
N ASP A 619 21.12 3.08 -8.69
CA ASP A 619 20.67 1.83 -8.12
C ASP A 619 21.22 1.73 -6.70
N ASN A 620 20.34 1.47 -5.74
CA ASN A 620 20.67 1.37 -4.33
C ASN A 620 20.38 -0.05 -3.84
N CYS A 621 21.27 -0.59 -3.01
CA CYS A 621 21.09 -1.83 -2.29
C CYS A 621 21.41 -1.58 -0.81
N MET A 622 20.39 -1.70 0.07
CA MET A 622 20.53 -1.52 1.50
C MET A 622 20.64 -2.86 2.21
N GLU A 623 21.59 -2.94 3.13
CA GLU A 623 21.72 -4.04 4.08
C GLU A 623 21.50 -3.51 5.50
N SER A 624 20.55 -4.11 6.22
CA SER A 624 20.32 -3.86 7.65
C SER A 624 20.60 -5.13 8.43
N ARG A 625 21.53 -5.10 9.39
CA ARG A 625 21.85 -6.23 10.24
C ARG A 625 21.28 -6.01 11.64
N PHE A 626 20.53 -7.00 12.09
CA PHE A 626 19.93 -7.01 13.40
C PHE A 626 20.83 -7.68 14.44
N SER A 627 20.61 -7.34 15.73
CA SER A 627 21.43 -7.85 16.83
C SER A 627 21.38 -9.38 17.01
N ASN A 628 20.30 -10.00 16.58
CA ASN A 628 20.11 -11.46 16.59
C ASN A 628 20.80 -12.18 15.43
N GLY A 629 21.55 -11.48 14.58
CA GLY A 629 22.27 -12.03 13.44
C GLY A 629 21.44 -12.19 12.17
N MET A 630 20.17 -11.81 12.19
CA MET A 630 19.34 -11.72 10.99
C MET A 630 19.66 -10.47 10.19
N ASP A 631 19.29 -10.46 8.93
CA ASP A 631 19.47 -9.33 8.01
C ASP A 631 18.24 -9.13 7.14
N ALA A 632 18.09 -7.90 6.65
CA ALA A 632 17.11 -7.51 5.65
C ALA A 632 17.80 -6.75 4.52
N HIS A 633 17.37 -6.98 3.29
CA HIS A 633 17.93 -6.40 2.08
C HIS A 633 16.83 -5.64 1.33
N GLY A 634 17.15 -4.44 0.85
CA GLY A 634 16.23 -3.64 0.06
C GLY A 634 16.92 -3.07 -1.18
N GLU A 635 16.25 -3.13 -2.32
CA GLU A 635 16.75 -2.60 -3.58
C GLU A 635 15.76 -1.57 -4.17
N TRP A 636 16.28 -0.41 -4.63
CA TRP A 636 15.49 0.62 -5.29
C TRP A 636 16.32 1.53 -6.17
N ASN A 637 15.65 2.38 -6.96
CA ASN A 637 16.35 3.36 -7.75
C ASN A 637 16.01 4.79 -7.32
N ASN A 638 17.02 5.65 -7.37
CA ASN A 638 16.88 7.10 -7.30
C ASN A 638 17.04 7.69 -8.71
N ARG A 639 16.23 8.70 -9.04
CA ARG A 639 16.39 9.50 -10.24
C ARG A 639 16.65 10.94 -9.86
N THR A 640 17.67 11.54 -10.45
CA THR A 640 18.09 12.89 -10.10
C THR A 640 18.20 13.76 -11.34
N TRP A 641 17.66 14.97 -11.26
CA TRP A 641 17.86 16.03 -12.23
C TRP A 641 18.56 17.20 -11.55
N LEU A 642 19.57 17.72 -12.22
CA LEU A 642 20.30 18.91 -11.79
C LEU A 642 20.35 19.91 -12.93
N VAL A 643 19.95 21.14 -12.67
CA VAL A 643 20.08 22.27 -13.58
C VAL A 643 20.99 23.31 -12.93
N GLN A 644 22.07 23.69 -13.60
CA GLN A 644 22.98 24.70 -13.11
C GLN A 644 23.11 25.83 -14.15
N THR A 645 23.19 27.07 -13.66
CA THR A 645 23.48 28.22 -14.46
C THR A 645 24.41 29.12 -13.68
N GLU A 646 25.53 29.53 -14.32
CA GLU A 646 26.54 30.43 -13.74
C GLU A 646 26.73 31.66 -14.64
N VAL A 647 26.74 32.83 -14.04
CA VAL A 647 27.13 34.09 -14.67
C VAL A 647 28.32 34.62 -13.90
N SER A 648 29.40 34.94 -14.63
CA SER A 648 30.62 35.53 -14.06
C SER A 648 31.14 36.67 -14.90
N ARG A 649 31.85 37.60 -14.24
CA ARG A 649 32.52 38.70 -14.89
C ARG A 649 34.01 38.66 -14.61
N SER A 650 34.79 38.31 -15.62
CA SER A 650 36.26 38.20 -15.52
C SER A 650 36.91 39.57 -15.76
N ILE A 651 37.77 39.96 -14.83
CA ILE A 651 38.54 41.23 -14.89
C ILE A 651 40.01 40.84 -14.82
N GLN A 652 40.76 41.23 -15.85
CA GLN A 652 42.18 40.96 -15.96
C GLN A 652 43.00 42.01 -15.26
N TYR A 653 43.97 41.56 -14.48
CA TYR A 653 44.92 42.39 -13.76
C TYR A 653 46.36 42.14 -14.27
N ALA A 654 47.27 43.03 -13.92
CA ALA A 654 48.67 42.86 -14.23
C ALA A 654 49.27 41.63 -13.54
N GLY A 655 50.27 40.98 -14.16
CA GLY A 655 50.93 39.79 -13.59
C GLY A 655 50.20 38.46 -13.82
N GLY A 656 49.26 38.38 -14.81
CA GLY A 656 48.60 37.13 -15.21
C GLY A 656 47.46 36.68 -14.28
N TRP A 657 46.97 37.61 -13.47
CA TRP A 657 45.81 37.34 -12.58
C TRP A 657 44.51 37.75 -13.24
N THR A 658 43.52 36.89 -13.14
CA THR A 658 42.14 37.21 -13.49
C THR A 658 41.26 36.97 -12.27
N VAL A 659 40.46 37.97 -11.90
CA VAL A 659 39.48 37.87 -10.79
C VAL A 659 38.09 37.90 -11.38
N SER A 660 37.26 36.93 -11.00
CA SER A 660 35.91 36.79 -11.55
C SER A 660 34.88 36.61 -10.43
N PRO A 661 34.18 37.65 -10.03
CA PRO A 661 32.96 37.48 -9.24
C PRO A 661 31.95 36.68 -10.05
N PHE A 662 31.22 35.77 -9.38
CA PHE A 662 30.21 34.95 -10.02
C PHE A 662 28.96 34.74 -9.13
N LEU A 663 27.88 34.49 -9.81
CA LEU A 663 26.61 34.02 -9.21
C LEU A 663 26.21 32.74 -9.96
N ARG A 664 25.88 31.72 -9.19
CA ARG A 664 25.40 30.45 -9.72
C ARG A 664 24.03 30.14 -9.14
N MET A 665 23.20 29.45 -9.88
CA MET A 665 21.96 28.85 -9.46
C MET A 665 22.06 27.33 -9.69
N GLU A 666 21.75 26.55 -8.68
CA GLU A 666 21.79 25.08 -8.72
C GLU A 666 20.42 24.55 -8.26
N PHE A 667 19.63 24.03 -9.18
CA PHE A 667 18.35 23.37 -8.88
C PHE A 667 18.50 21.87 -9.00
N THR A 668 18.21 21.16 -7.92
CA THR A 668 18.24 19.70 -7.84
C THR A 668 16.84 19.17 -7.55
N HIS A 669 16.42 18.18 -8.31
CA HIS A 669 15.20 17.40 -8.08
C HIS A 669 15.55 15.91 -8.07
N GLY A 670 15.35 15.24 -6.96
CA GLY A 670 15.56 13.82 -6.78
C GLY A 670 14.26 13.09 -6.43
N THR A 671 14.07 11.90 -6.94
CA THR A 671 12.96 11.01 -6.59
C THR A 671 13.51 9.65 -6.20
N GLU A 672 12.99 9.08 -5.14
CA GLU A 672 13.24 7.73 -4.66
C GLU A 672 12.04 6.86 -4.99
N ALA A 673 12.25 5.68 -5.55
CA ALA A 673 11.20 4.72 -5.78
C ALA A 673 10.81 4.01 -4.46
N SER A 674 9.55 3.61 -4.35
CA SER A 674 9.12 2.71 -3.28
C SER A 674 9.76 1.33 -3.45
N PHE A 675 10.05 0.67 -2.34
CA PHE A 675 10.64 -0.67 -2.36
C PHE A 675 10.19 -1.52 -1.18
N LEU A 676 10.37 -2.82 -1.33
CA LEU A 676 10.13 -3.83 -0.32
C LEU A 676 11.46 -4.50 0.01
N GLU A 677 11.79 -4.64 1.28
CA GLU A 677 12.89 -5.49 1.71
C GLU A 677 12.50 -6.96 1.64
N ASP A 678 13.50 -7.81 1.48
CA ASP A 678 13.44 -9.23 1.75
C ASP A 678 14.18 -9.56 3.06
N GLY A 679 13.91 -10.74 3.63
CA GLY A 679 14.50 -11.18 4.89
C GLY A 679 13.52 -11.28 6.05
N SER A 680 14.04 -11.61 7.23
CA SER A 680 13.21 -12.01 8.38
C SER A 680 12.38 -10.89 9.02
N TYR A 681 12.69 -9.63 8.78
CA TYR A 681 11.98 -8.47 9.33
C TYR A 681 11.78 -7.42 8.24
N ALA A 682 11.40 -7.88 7.07
CA ALA A 682 11.24 -7.07 5.89
C ALA A 682 10.25 -5.91 6.10
N ARG A 683 10.58 -4.75 5.54
CA ARG A 683 9.82 -3.51 5.62
C ARG A 683 9.50 -3.01 4.22
N LYS A 684 8.38 -2.34 4.07
CA LYS A 684 8.00 -1.63 2.85
C LYS A 684 8.28 -0.13 3.04
N PHE A 685 8.97 0.45 2.09
CA PHE A 685 9.30 1.87 2.08
C PHE A 685 8.53 2.57 0.96
N GLU A 686 7.91 3.69 1.29
CA GLU A 686 7.31 4.56 0.27
C GLU A 686 8.38 5.41 -0.40
N GLY A 687 8.08 5.84 -1.63
CA GLY A 687 8.95 6.73 -2.38
C GLY A 687 8.94 8.15 -1.82
N ALA A 688 10.03 8.88 -2.07
CA ALA A 688 10.22 10.24 -1.58
C ALA A 688 10.73 11.19 -2.66
N VAL A 689 10.64 12.48 -2.38
CA VAL A 689 11.10 13.55 -3.27
C VAL A 689 12.01 14.51 -2.52
N LEU A 690 13.15 14.81 -3.14
CA LEU A 690 14.09 15.85 -2.73
C LEU A 690 14.01 17.04 -3.72
N ARG A 691 13.87 18.26 -3.20
CA ARG A 691 13.99 19.47 -4.00
C ARG A 691 14.93 20.45 -3.30
N ARG A 692 15.90 20.98 -4.05
CA ARG A 692 16.85 21.95 -3.53
C ARG A 692 17.11 23.03 -4.58
N LEU A 693 17.06 24.27 -4.18
CA LEU A 693 17.55 25.41 -4.95
C LEU A 693 18.65 26.11 -4.15
N ALA A 694 19.89 25.94 -4.58
CA ALA A 694 21.05 26.61 -4.00
C ALA A 694 21.52 27.78 -4.87
N ILE A 695 21.98 28.83 -4.21
CA ILE A 695 22.47 30.05 -4.86
C ILE A 695 23.90 30.33 -4.37
N PRO A 696 24.93 29.72 -4.97
CA PRO A 696 26.34 30.06 -4.71
C PRO A 696 26.66 31.43 -5.27
N ALA A 697 27.20 32.34 -4.43
CA ALA A 697 27.72 33.63 -4.82
C ALA A 697 29.14 33.78 -4.29
N GLY A 698 30.07 34.16 -5.16
CA GLY A 698 31.47 34.14 -4.77
C GLY A 698 32.41 34.83 -5.73
N VAL A 699 33.67 34.56 -5.54
CA VAL A 699 34.76 35.10 -6.37
C VAL A 699 35.72 33.95 -6.71
N SER A 700 36.18 33.93 -7.98
CA SER A 700 37.29 33.09 -8.43
C SER A 700 38.51 33.92 -8.75
N GLY A 701 39.68 33.46 -8.29
CA GLY A 701 40.97 33.96 -8.68
C GLY A 701 41.66 32.95 -9.61
N GLU A 702 41.99 33.38 -10.82
CA GLU A 702 42.73 32.55 -11.80
C GLU A 702 44.12 33.11 -11.98
N ARG A 703 45.10 32.23 -12.01
CA ARG A 703 46.48 32.56 -12.37
C ARG A 703 46.96 31.63 -13.45
N SER A 704 47.49 32.19 -14.51
CA SER A 704 48.10 31.47 -15.61
C SER A 704 49.59 31.82 -15.71
N GLY A 705 50.38 30.84 -16.12
CA GLY A 705 51.83 31.01 -16.28
C GLY A 705 52.41 29.96 -17.23
N ASP A 706 53.74 29.95 -17.34
CA ASP A 706 54.51 28.99 -18.11
C ASP A 706 55.43 28.20 -17.18
N TRP A 707 55.48 26.89 -17.35
CA TRP A 707 56.42 26.03 -16.65
C TRP A 707 57.21 25.18 -17.66
N LYS A 708 58.44 25.60 -17.93
CA LYS A 708 59.31 24.91 -18.91
C LYS A 708 58.69 24.83 -20.30
N GLY A 709 58.07 25.89 -20.76
CA GLY A 709 57.40 25.96 -22.08
C GLY A 709 56.05 25.32 -22.13
N ARG A 710 55.44 24.99 -20.96
CA ARG A 710 54.12 24.39 -20.85
C ARG A 710 53.21 25.33 -20.11
N PRO A 711 52.15 25.81 -20.75
CA PRO A 711 51.16 26.65 -20.10
C PRO A 711 50.47 25.91 -18.94
N TRP A 712 50.31 26.58 -17.83
CA TRP A 712 49.54 26.11 -16.70
C TRP A 712 48.53 27.16 -16.24
N THR A 713 47.45 26.69 -15.62
CA THR A 713 46.42 27.53 -15.05
C THR A 713 45.99 26.94 -13.70
N GLN A 714 45.86 27.80 -12.71
CA GLN A 714 45.30 27.46 -11.39
C GLN A 714 44.09 28.39 -11.14
N VAL A 715 43.03 27.82 -10.59
CA VAL A 715 41.81 28.55 -10.24
C VAL A 715 41.46 28.23 -8.80
N LEU A 716 41.32 29.25 -7.99
CA LEU A 716 40.77 29.13 -6.63
C LEU A 716 39.43 29.84 -6.58
N ARG A 717 38.36 29.15 -6.16
CA ARG A 717 37.03 29.70 -5.99
C ARG A 717 36.65 29.69 -4.52
N LEU A 718 36.09 30.79 -4.06
CA LEU A 718 35.50 30.91 -2.75
C LEU A 718 34.07 31.41 -2.89
N SER A 719 33.10 30.71 -2.38
CA SER A 719 31.69 31.11 -2.41
C SER A 719 30.96 30.84 -1.13
N TYR A 720 30.01 31.68 -0.87
CA TYR A 720 28.91 31.42 0.08
C TYR A 720 27.77 30.75 -0.69
N VAL A 721 27.20 29.68 -0.11
CA VAL A 721 26.09 28.94 -0.67
C VAL A 721 24.88 29.10 0.24
N GLY A 722 23.80 29.68 -0.28
CA GLY A 722 22.52 29.77 0.41
C GLY A 722 21.47 28.88 -0.25
N ASP A 723 20.83 28.00 0.50
CA ASP A 723 19.72 27.18 0.00
C ASP A 723 18.40 27.98 0.13
N ALA A 724 17.88 28.47 -1.01
CA ALA A 724 16.61 29.19 -1.08
C ALA A 724 15.41 28.23 -0.91
N ILE A 725 15.48 27.04 -1.52
CA ILE A 725 14.53 25.94 -1.36
C ILE A 725 15.32 24.73 -0.85
N GLN A 726 14.78 24.08 0.16
CA GLN A 726 15.33 22.84 0.70
C GLN A 726 14.19 22.02 1.31
N ASP A 727 13.58 21.18 0.47
CA ASP A 727 12.60 20.22 0.93
C ASP A 727 13.34 19.02 1.56
N VAL A 728 12.85 18.57 2.69
CA VAL A 728 13.37 17.37 3.35
C VAL A 728 12.63 16.18 2.78
N PRO A 729 13.30 15.15 2.29
CA PRO A 729 12.61 13.94 1.86
C PRO A 729 11.96 13.26 3.07
N GLU A 730 10.69 12.89 2.95
CA GLU A 730 9.90 12.19 3.96
C GLU A 730 9.19 11.02 3.30
N ALA A 731 9.12 9.90 4.00
CA ALA A 731 8.43 8.71 3.55
C ALA A 731 7.85 7.94 4.75
N SER A 732 6.85 7.10 4.48
CA SER A 732 6.37 6.12 5.46
C SER A 732 7.11 4.81 5.26
N VAL A 733 7.44 4.15 6.36
CA VAL A 733 8.02 2.81 6.41
C VAL A 733 7.00 1.91 7.07
N TYR A 734 6.62 0.83 6.42
CA TYR A 734 5.60 -0.11 6.88
C TYR A 734 6.25 -1.43 7.26
N SER A 735 5.75 -2.08 8.30
CA SER A 735 5.97 -3.52 8.47
C SER A 735 5.18 -4.30 7.41
N ILE A 736 5.73 -5.37 6.86
CA ILE A 736 4.98 -6.27 5.97
C ILE A 736 4.05 -7.21 6.75
N TYR A 737 4.20 -7.26 8.07
CA TYR A 737 3.46 -8.16 8.96
C TYR A 737 2.34 -7.45 9.72
N SER A 738 2.32 -6.11 9.68
CA SER A 738 1.31 -5.28 10.34
C SER A 738 1.01 -4.03 9.54
N ASP A 739 -0.15 -3.45 9.72
CA ASP A 739 -0.54 -2.18 9.07
C ASP A 739 0.09 -0.94 9.73
N ILE A 740 1.06 -1.15 10.61
CA ILE A 740 1.74 -0.06 11.33
C ILE A 740 2.81 0.56 10.45
N PHE A 741 2.91 1.85 10.54
CA PHE A 741 3.91 2.60 9.82
C PHE A 741 4.64 3.61 10.71
N TRP A 742 5.88 3.87 10.36
CA TRP A 742 6.72 4.90 10.94
C TRP A 742 6.99 5.97 9.90
N LYS A 743 7.01 7.23 10.33
CA LYS A 743 7.43 8.33 9.46
C LYS A 743 8.94 8.49 9.57
N ALA A 744 9.64 8.26 8.46
CA ALA A 744 11.05 8.53 8.33
C ALA A 744 11.26 9.87 7.64
N ARG A 745 12.32 10.57 8.03
CA ARG A 745 12.75 11.83 7.42
C ARG A 745 14.22 11.76 7.07
N GLY A 746 14.57 12.21 5.88
CA GLY A 746 15.96 12.43 5.54
C GLY A 746 16.54 13.59 6.36
N VAL A 747 17.86 13.57 6.55
CA VAL A 747 18.55 14.65 7.26
C VAL A 747 18.34 15.98 6.53
N LYS A 748 18.15 17.06 7.30
CA LYS A 748 18.09 18.42 6.78
C LYS A 748 19.44 19.11 6.97
N PRO A 749 20.31 19.20 5.92
CA PRO A 749 21.57 19.93 6.04
C PRO A 749 21.37 21.40 6.43
N ALA A 750 22.38 22.01 7.00
CA ALA A 750 22.31 23.46 7.29
C ALA A 750 22.15 24.26 5.99
N ARG A 751 21.29 25.27 5.98
CA ARG A 751 20.96 26.07 4.79
C ARG A 751 22.13 26.90 4.23
N HIS A 752 23.14 27.15 5.07
CA HIS A 752 24.26 28.01 4.73
C HIS A 752 25.55 27.20 4.70
N ALA A 753 26.34 27.41 3.62
CA ALA A 753 27.64 26.76 3.46
C ALA A 753 28.70 27.74 2.97
N VAL A 754 29.94 27.37 3.21
CA VAL A 754 31.11 27.92 2.54
C VAL A 754 31.64 26.84 1.60
N ARG A 755 31.88 27.20 0.33
CA ARG A 755 32.45 26.30 -0.66
C ARG A 755 33.77 26.86 -1.12
N VAL A 756 34.80 25.99 -1.11
CA VAL A 756 36.13 26.24 -1.62
C VAL A 756 36.41 25.25 -2.71
N GLU A 757 36.81 25.71 -3.88
CA GLU A 757 37.18 24.86 -5.01
C GLU A 757 38.55 25.29 -5.53
N TYR A 758 39.40 24.33 -5.79
CA TYR A 758 40.74 24.55 -6.40
C TYR A 758 40.91 23.63 -7.61
N ASP A 759 41.21 24.20 -8.76
CA ASP A 759 41.47 23.49 -9.99
C ASP A 759 42.83 23.86 -10.55
N ALA A 760 43.56 22.87 -11.03
CA ALA A 760 44.82 23.05 -11.69
C ALA A 760 44.84 22.35 -13.05
N ALA A 761 45.33 23.02 -14.08
CA ALA A 761 45.47 22.46 -15.42
C ALA A 761 46.90 22.72 -15.92
N LEU A 762 47.52 21.73 -16.54
CA LEU A 762 48.81 21.80 -17.19
C LEU A 762 48.67 21.31 -18.64
N GLN A 763 48.94 22.18 -19.60
CA GLN A 763 49.03 21.81 -21.01
C GLN A 763 50.33 21.04 -21.26
N TRP A 764 50.22 19.70 -21.36
CA TRP A 764 51.36 18.82 -21.52
C TRP A 764 52.01 18.98 -22.90
N ASN A 765 51.19 19.18 -23.92
CA ASN A 765 51.64 19.54 -25.31
C ASN A 765 50.44 20.26 -26.01
N ASP A 766 50.58 20.53 -27.30
CA ASP A 766 49.59 21.26 -28.09
C ASP A 766 48.15 20.65 -28.08
N ARG A 767 48.05 19.35 -27.77
CA ARG A 767 46.77 18.64 -27.80
C ARG A 767 46.30 18.18 -26.43
N TRP A 768 47.20 17.86 -25.52
CA TRP A 768 46.87 17.22 -24.24
C TRP A 768 46.99 18.18 -23.07
N THR A 769 46.01 18.19 -22.25
CA THR A 769 45.96 18.92 -20.97
C THR A 769 45.64 17.94 -19.83
N VAL A 770 46.39 18.01 -18.74
CA VAL A 770 46.19 17.25 -17.50
C VAL A 770 45.50 18.16 -16.50
N TYR A 771 44.50 17.62 -15.78
CA TYR A 771 43.71 18.33 -14.78
C TYR A 771 43.78 17.61 -13.43
N ALA A 772 43.72 18.44 -12.38
CA ALA A 772 43.44 17.96 -11.00
C ALA A 772 42.63 19.03 -10.29
N GLY A 773 41.63 18.58 -9.55
CA GLY A 773 40.76 19.49 -8.80
C GLY A 773 40.39 18.93 -7.44
N TYR A 774 40.13 19.84 -6.52
CA TYR A 774 39.65 19.57 -5.19
C TYR A 774 38.57 20.58 -4.82
N GLY A 775 37.44 20.11 -4.30
CA GLY A 775 36.37 20.94 -3.77
C GLY A 775 35.99 20.54 -2.36
N MET A 776 35.64 21.51 -1.54
CA MET A 776 35.13 21.31 -0.21
C MET A 776 33.91 22.21 -0.01
N GLU A 777 32.81 21.66 0.48
CA GLU A 777 31.66 22.43 0.96
C GLU A 777 31.43 22.11 2.44
N ALA A 778 31.53 23.12 3.29
CA ALA A 778 31.35 22.99 4.72
C ALA A 778 30.06 23.70 5.17
N ARG A 779 29.21 22.97 5.88
CA ARG A 779 27.97 23.42 6.49
C ARG A 779 28.04 23.22 8.00
N GLY A 780 27.15 23.83 8.76
CA GLY A 780 27.12 23.64 10.22
C GLY A 780 26.92 22.18 10.67
N SER A 781 26.38 21.32 9.81
CA SER A 781 26.15 19.91 10.13
C SER A 781 26.85 18.91 9.21
N SER A 782 27.50 19.37 8.13
CA SER A 782 28.11 18.46 7.14
C SER A 782 29.34 19.04 6.49
N VAL A 783 30.20 18.15 6.02
CA VAL A 783 31.32 18.48 5.14
C VAL A 783 31.29 17.52 3.96
N TYR A 784 31.39 18.11 2.76
CA TYR A 784 31.49 17.39 1.49
C TYR A 784 32.86 17.66 0.90
N HIS A 785 33.54 16.65 0.42
CA HIS A 785 34.80 16.72 -0.29
C HIS A 785 34.62 16.10 -1.68
N ARG A 786 35.21 16.75 -2.67
CA ARG A 786 35.27 16.26 -4.05
C ARG A 786 36.70 16.30 -4.53
N VAL A 787 37.12 15.25 -5.19
CA VAL A 787 38.39 15.18 -5.88
C VAL A 787 38.16 14.76 -7.33
N ASN A 788 38.92 15.33 -8.24
CA ASN A 788 38.93 14.89 -9.62
C ASN A 788 40.33 14.99 -10.20
N ALA A 789 40.65 14.08 -11.10
CA ALA A 789 41.90 14.12 -11.87
C ALA A 789 41.69 13.46 -13.23
N GLY A 790 42.26 14.05 -14.27
CA GLY A 790 42.04 13.51 -15.59
C GLY A 790 42.83 14.23 -16.69
N VAL A 791 42.44 13.94 -17.91
CA VAL A 791 43.09 14.46 -19.11
C VAL A 791 42.06 14.94 -20.13
N SER A 792 42.46 15.89 -20.97
CA SER A 792 41.69 16.25 -22.16
C SER A 792 42.56 16.32 -23.38
N MET A 793 41.96 16.10 -24.54
CA MET A 793 42.58 16.17 -25.82
C MET A 793 41.82 17.09 -26.76
N ALA A 794 42.48 18.13 -27.25
CA ALA A 794 41.95 19.05 -28.26
C ALA A 794 42.33 18.60 -29.68
N PHE A 795 41.43 18.71 -30.67
CA PHE A 795 41.65 18.32 -32.06
C PHE A 795 40.79 19.12 -33.06
#